data_754731ab71ccfea1c06710c4043ca28c
#
_entry.id   754731ab71ccfea1c06710c4043ca28c
#
_cell.length_a   1.000
_cell.length_b   1.000
_cell.length_c   1.000
_cell.angle_alpha   90.00
_cell.angle_beta   90.00
_cell.angle_gamma   90.00
#
_symmetry.space_group_name_H-M   'P 1'
#
loop_
_entity.id
_entity.type
_entity.pdbx_description
1 polymer ?
#
loop_
_entity_poly.entity_id
_entity_poly.type
_entity_poly.pdbx_seq_one_letter_code
_entity_poly.pdbx_strand_id
1 'polypeptide(L)'
;MSKKTQNDNEDFFMNTDGDQISMIAEITTEPEGDEVLKMEFDKEFPVMPLRNMVMFPHVVMPVTIGRTSTLKLINTAFKKKLPIVLACQVSAEVDDPGYADLYHVGVIAKVLRIFEMPGGTTTAIMQSSGPRVHLDSIVRTLPYMKGKVTPLEEVEMDEQSDEFKALMDSCKELANKFIEKSERLAPDTAFAIKNLDHPIILVNFICANFPFSAEEKVQLLRFDNLTDRMYKLIQILNREVRLADIKQAIQIRTREDIDRQQREYFLHQQIKNIQDELGDGQDSEIDELRLKGSRMDWPKDVAATFEKEVAKLERINPQAPDYSVQLTYLQTMLSLPWGIYTADNLNIANAEKTLNKDHYGLEKVKERILEHLAVLQLKDDMKSPIVCLYGPPGVGKTSLGRSVAAALKRKYVRMSLGGVHDEAEIRGHRKTYIGAMPGRIVKSLIKAEASNPVIILDEIDKLGSDHRGDPSSAMLEVLDPEQNHSFHDNYLDVDYDLSKVMFIATANNLGTIPPALLDRMELIEVSGYITEEKVEIARRHLVPKELENNGLKKEYVKISKAALEYIIENYTRESGVRELEKKINKVMRKIALEFARDGFKTVHDIKPTDVRNYLGAPEYSRDKYQGNEYAGVVTGLAWTAVGGEILFVETSLSKGKGGKLTLTGNLGDVMKESAMLALEYLKAHTCLLGISEEIFDNWNIHVHVPEGAIPKDGPSAGITMVTSLASALTQRKVKSNLAMTGEITLRGKVLPVGGIKEKILAAKRAGIKEIILCEENRKNIEEIQPVYLKGLTFHYVNDITEVLDIALTDEKVNGAIDFCAEMNKKEEKK
;
A
#
# COMPACT_ATOMS: atom_id res chain seq x y z
N MET A 1 68.43 7.06 -39.54
CA MET A 1 68.31 6.47 -38.18
C MET A 1 67.09 7.06 -37.54
N SER A 2 65.99 6.37 -37.62
CA SER A 2 64.69 6.83 -37.24
C SER A 2 64.24 5.97 -36.03
N LYS A 3 63.98 6.62 -34.88
CA LYS A 3 63.39 5.96 -33.72
C LYS A 3 61.86 5.93 -33.90
N LYS A 4 61.32 4.74 -34.02
CA LYS A 4 59.88 4.45 -33.92
C LYS A 4 59.44 4.64 -32.48
N THR A 5 58.52 5.53 -32.24
CA THR A 5 57.68 5.56 -31.06
C THR A 5 56.50 4.61 -31.28
N GLN A 6 56.40 3.58 -30.46
CA GLN A 6 55.22 2.73 -30.37
C GLN A 6 54.10 3.54 -29.75
N ASN A 7 53.02 3.67 -30.47
CA ASN A 7 51.70 4.08 -29.93
C ASN A 7 50.95 2.81 -29.60
N ASP A 8 50.76 2.53 -28.34
CA ASP A 8 49.80 1.55 -27.91
C ASP A 8 48.37 2.18 -28.00
N ASN A 9 47.69 1.81 -29.07
CA ASN A 9 46.25 2.04 -29.21
C ASN A 9 45.53 0.89 -28.52
N GLU A 10 45.08 1.11 -27.33
CA GLU A 10 43.98 0.28 -26.76
C GLU A 10 42.67 0.78 -27.37
N ASP A 11 42.11 -0.05 -28.24
CA ASP A 11 40.82 0.17 -28.89
C ASP A 11 39.68 0.06 -27.89
N PHE A 12 39.04 1.19 -27.62
CA PHE A 12 37.81 1.31 -26.88
C PHE A 12 36.65 0.89 -27.81
N PHE A 13 36.09 -0.30 -27.62
CA PHE A 13 34.93 -0.79 -28.37
C PHE A 13 33.67 0.00 -28.00
N MET A 14 33.26 0.92 -28.89
CA MET A 14 31.89 1.45 -28.89
C MET A 14 30.98 0.52 -29.67
N ASN A 15 30.10 -0.19 -29.01
CA ASN A 15 29.00 -0.87 -29.68
C ASN A 15 27.89 0.15 -29.95
N THR A 16 27.75 0.53 -31.22
CA THR A 16 26.66 1.37 -31.72
C THR A 16 25.58 0.50 -32.32
N ASP A 17 24.61 0.09 -31.48
CA ASP A 17 23.30 -0.31 -31.93
C ASP A 17 22.26 0.31 -31.02
N GLY A 18 21.48 1.21 -31.61
CA GLY A 18 20.20 1.81 -31.17
C GLY A 18 19.94 2.08 -29.71
N ASP A 19 20.05 3.35 -29.33
CA ASP A 19 19.31 4.02 -28.21
C ASP A 19 19.50 3.59 -26.74
N GLN A 20 20.57 2.92 -26.33
CA GLN A 20 21.08 2.95 -24.97
C GLN A 20 22.57 2.62 -24.92
N ILE A 21 23.43 3.60 -24.66
CA ILE A 21 24.83 3.35 -24.35
C ILE A 21 24.91 2.76 -22.95
N SER A 22 24.97 1.44 -22.81
CA SER A 22 25.27 0.77 -21.55
C SER A 22 26.77 0.87 -21.28
N MET A 23 27.18 1.91 -20.56
CA MET A 23 28.58 2.05 -20.15
C MET A 23 28.82 1.22 -18.90
N ILE A 24 29.60 0.16 -19.04
CA ILE A 24 30.06 -0.71 -17.94
C ILE A 24 31.20 0.00 -17.21
N ALA A 25 31.17 0.01 -15.88
CA ALA A 25 32.30 0.49 -15.09
C ALA A 25 33.47 -0.49 -15.22
N GLU A 26 34.64 0.00 -15.60
CA GLU A 26 35.87 -0.78 -15.71
C GLU A 26 36.69 -0.80 -14.43
N ILE A 27 37.65 -1.69 -14.33
CA ILE A 27 38.46 -1.94 -13.15
C ILE A 27 39.90 -1.51 -13.40
N THR A 28 40.50 -0.85 -12.41
CA THR A 28 41.94 -0.64 -12.38
C THR A 28 42.62 -1.76 -11.57
N THR A 29 43.47 -2.54 -12.23
CA THR A 29 44.14 -3.71 -11.65
C THR A 29 45.39 -3.42 -10.83
N GLU A 30 45.83 -2.16 -10.72
CA GLU A 30 46.99 -1.81 -9.90
C GLU A 30 46.60 -0.99 -8.68
N PRO A 31 46.87 -1.46 -7.46
CA PRO A 31 46.75 -0.67 -6.25
C PRO A 31 47.91 0.33 -6.23
N GLU A 32 47.69 1.60 -6.63
CA GLU A 32 48.65 2.69 -6.43
C GLU A 32 48.73 3.04 -4.93
N GLY A 33 49.33 2.16 -4.12
CA GLY A 33 49.50 2.33 -2.66
C GLY A 33 50.34 3.57 -2.28
N ASP A 34 51.20 4.08 -3.19
CA ASP A 34 52.12 5.17 -2.86
C ASP A 34 51.56 6.58 -3.00
N GLU A 35 50.48 6.82 -3.77
CA GLU A 35 49.91 8.18 -3.91
C GLU A 35 48.94 8.55 -2.79
N VAL A 36 48.27 7.57 -2.15
CA VAL A 36 47.33 7.79 -1.04
C VAL A 36 48.07 8.30 0.20
N LEU A 37 49.26 7.82 0.46
CA LEU A 37 50.13 8.24 1.60
C LEU A 37 50.61 9.70 1.54
N LYS A 38 50.41 10.42 0.41
CA LYS A 38 50.81 11.84 0.20
C LYS A 38 49.67 12.82 0.25
N MET A 39 48.40 12.37 0.48
CA MET A 39 47.26 13.28 0.54
C MET A 39 47.16 13.96 1.91
N GLU A 40 47.21 15.27 1.93
CA GLU A 40 46.99 16.08 3.14
C GLU A 40 45.49 16.30 3.33
N PHE A 41 44.86 15.56 4.22
CA PHE A 41 43.41 15.61 4.50
C PHE A 41 43.00 16.87 5.27
N ASP A 42 43.94 17.67 5.78
CA ASP A 42 43.67 18.96 6.41
C ASP A 42 43.23 20.07 5.44
N LYS A 43 43.33 19.81 4.12
CA LYS A 43 42.95 20.76 3.05
C LYS A 43 41.48 20.57 2.63
N GLU A 44 40.90 21.66 2.05
CA GLU A 44 39.59 21.63 1.41
C GLU A 44 39.63 20.86 0.10
N PHE A 45 38.79 19.85 -0.04
CA PHE A 45 38.60 19.09 -1.26
C PHE A 45 37.44 19.63 -2.11
N PRO A 46 37.55 19.68 -3.44
CA PRO A 46 36.44 19.88 -4.34
C PRO A 46 35.44 18.75 -4.18
N VAL A 47 34.14 19.05 -4.02
CA VAL A 47 33.08 18.06 -3.87
C VAL A 47 32.18 18.14 -5.10
N MET A 48 31.92 16.99 -5.68
CA MET A 48 30.99 16.82 -6.80
C MET A 48 29.78 16.02 -6.40
N PRO A 49 28.58 16.61 -6.37
CA PRO A 49 27.34 15.89 -6.11
C PRO A 49 26.92 15.03 -7.32
N LEU A 50 26.66 13.76 -7.08
CA LEU A 50 26.20 12.78 -8.09
C LEU A 50 24.68 12.55 -7.95
N ARG A 51 23.96 12.49 -9.07
CA ARG A 51 22.52 12.18 -9.11
C ARG A 51 22.30 10.69 -9.38
N ASN A 52 21.65 9.98 -8.47
CA ASN A 52 21.31 8.55 -8.60
C ASN A 52 22.48 7.62 -8.94
N MET A 53 23.71 8.05 -8.65
CA MET A 53 24.93 7.34 -8.98
C MET A 53 25.87 7.35 -7.75
N VAL A 54 26.49 6.20 -7.48
CA VAL A 54 27.44 6.04 -6.36
C VAL A 54 28.72 5.44 -6.91
N MET A 55 29.83 6.12 -6.65
CA MET A 55 31.16 5.64 -6.98
C MET A 55 31.71 4.73 -5.88
N PHE A 56 32.42 3.67 -6.27
CA PHE A 56 33.11 2.75 -5.34
C PHE A 56 34.63 2.82 -5.56
N PRO A 57 35.44 2.48 -4.55
CA PRO A 57 36.88 2.39 -4.69
C PRO A 57 37.31 1.42 -5.80
N HIS A 58 38.41 1.75 -6.50
CA HIS A 58 38.99 0.97 -7.61
C HIS A 58 38.09 0.79 -8.84
N VAL A 59 37.11 1.68 -9.02
CA VAL A 59 36.19 1.64 -10.17
C VAL A 59 36.45 2.84 -11.08
N VAL A 60 36.38 2.62 -12.38
CA VAL A 60 36.37 3.67 -13.41
C VAL A 60 34.97 3.73 -13.99
N MET A 61 34.37 4.91 -14.00
CA MET A 61 33.03 5.05 -14.58
C MET A 61 32.83 6.42 -15.25
N PRO A 62 31.99 6.48 -16.28
CA PRO A 62 31.59 7.72 -16.91
C PRO A 62 30.53 8.44 -16.06
N VAL A 63 30.70 9.74 -15.91
CA VAL A 63 29.75 10.60 -15.19
C VAL A 63 29.30 11.72 -16.11
N THR A 64 28.01 11.80 -16.37
CA THR A 64 27.39 12.85 -17.17
C THR A 64 27.22 14.13 -16.34
N ILE A 65 27.64 15.26 -16.92
CA ILE A 65 27.68 16.56 -16.25
C ILE A 65 26.60 17.46 -16.82
N GLY A 66 25.62 17.80 -15.98
CA GLY A 66 24.52 18.68 -16.39
C GLY A 66 24.58 20.10 -15.80
N ARG A 67 25.43 20.35 -14.78
CA ARG A 67 25.48 21.65 -14.09
C ARG A 67 26.70 22.48 -14.49
N THR A 68 26.52 23.79 -14.61
CA THR A 68 27.61 24.72 -14.93
C THR A 68 28.68 24.82 -13.82
N SER A 69 28.29 24.68 -12.57
CA SER A 69 29.20 24.64 -11.41
C SER A 69 30.08 23.39 -11.44
N THR A 70 29.48 22.22 -11.70
CA THR A 70 30.19 20.95 -11.82
C THR A 70 31.11 20.93 -13.03
N LEU A 71 30.71 21.53 -14.14
CA LEU A 71 31.53 21.64 -15.35
C LEU A 71 32.79 22.48 -15.09
N LYS A 72 32.68 23.60 -14.36
CA LYS A 72 33.82 24.41 -13.90
C LYS A 72 34.74 23.63 -12.97
N LEU A 73 34.18 22.84 -12.05
CA LEU A 73 34.92 21.97 -11.14
C LEU A 73 35.76 20.98 -11.93
N ILE A 74 35.14 20.21 -12.82
CA ILE A 74 35.81 19.15 -13.57
C ILE A 74 36.90 19.69 -14.50
N ASN A 75 36.63 20.79 -15.21
CA ASN A 75 37.62 21.43 -16.05
C ASN A 75 38.83 21.95 -15.24
N THR A 76 38.56 22.46 -14.02
CA THR A 76 39.65 22.92 -13.13
C THR A 76 40.45 21.75 -12.58
N ALA A 77 39.76 20.67 -12.17
CA ALA A 77 40.40 19.48 -11.63
C ALA A 77 41.21 18.72 -12.67
N PHE A 78 40.70 18.60 -13.90
CA PHE A 78 41.42 17.99 -15.00
C PHE A 78 42.71 18.73 -15.35
N LYS A 79 42.63 20.06 -15.50
CA LYS A 79 43.81 20.91 -15.80
C LYS A 79 44.86 20.88 -14.70
N LYS A 80 44.47 20.85 -13.45
CA LYS A 80 45.35 20.89 -12.28
C LYS A 80 45.64 19.54 -11.66
N LYS A 81 45.09 18.45 -12.23
CA LYS A 81 45.18 17.06 -11.70
C LYS A 81 44.77 16.98 -10.22
N LEU A 82 43.71 17.71 -9.82
CA LEU A 82 43.23 17.73 -8.44
C LEU A 82 42.33 16.56 -8.15
N PRO A 83 42.43 15.90 -6.99
CA PRO A 83 41.49 14.92 -6.54
C PRO A 83 40.15 15.59 -6.23
N ILE A 84 39.05 14.88 -6.52
CA ILE A 84 37.67 15.33 -6.31
C ILE A 84 36.97 14.32 -5.41
N VAL A 85 36.18 14.78 -4.46
CA VAL A 85 35.30 13.93 -3.67
C VAL A 85 33.96 13.78 -4.38
N LEU A 86 33.53 12.55 -4.62
CA LEU A 86 32.26 12.21 -5.24
C LEU A 86 31.29 11.77 -4.15
N ALA A 87 30.18 12.49 -3.97
CA ALA A 87 29.15 12.18 -2.99
C ALA A 87 27.78 12.14 -3.66
N CYS A 88 26.97 11.10 -3.37
CA CYS A 88 25.64 10.95 -3.96
C CYS A 88 24.65 11.90 -3.27
N GLN A 89 23.71 12.45 -4.03
CA GLN A 89 22.58 13.22 -3.51
C GLN A 89 21.52 12.30 -2.88
N VAL A 90 20.89 12.78 -1.82
CA VAL A 90 19.74 12.09 -1.18
C VAL A 90 18.52 12.12 -2.11
N SER A 91 18.27 13.26 -2.77
CA SER A 91 17.24 13.39 -3.80
C SER A 91 17.84 13.91 -5.10
N ALA A 92 17.50 13.28 -6.21
CA ALA A 92 17.94 13.67 -7.55
C ALA A 92 17.28 14.97 -8.05
N GLU A 93 16.17 15.38 -7.45
CA GLU A 93 15.38 16.54 -7.86
C GLU A 93 15.97 17.88 -7.44
N VAL A 94 16.88 17.86 -6.46
CA VAL A 94 17.52 19.10 -5.96
C VAL A 94 18.59 19.57 -6.95
N ASP A 95 18.39 20.76 -7.52
CA ASP A 95 19.32 21.34 -8.50
C ASP A 95 20.60 21.88 -7.87
N ASP A 96 20.52 22.59 -6.75
CA ASP A 96 21.66 23.14 -6.01
C ASP A 96 21.72 22.52 -4.60
N PRO A 97 22.29 21.29 -4.46
CA PRO A 97 22.32 20.59 -3.20
C PRO A 97 23.24 21.28 -2.18
N GLY A 98 22.76 21.39 -0.94
CA GLY A 98 23.53 21.75 0.24
C GLY A 98 24.14 20.53 0.94
N TYR A 99 24.70 20.72 2.14
CA TYR A 99 25.28 19.64 2.94
C TYR A 99 24.23 18.58 3.34
N ALA A 100 23.03 19.03 3.72
CA ALA A 100 21.94 18.13 4.11
C ALA A 100 21.36 17.30 2.96
N ASP A 101 21.58 17.73 1.72
CA ASP A 101 21.07 17.05 0.52
C ASP A 101 22.06 16.01 -0.04
N LEU A 102 23.19 15.81 0.64
CA LEU A 102 24.20 14.82 0.26
C LEU A 102 24.31 13.71 1.28
N TYR A 103 24.55 12.50 0.82
CA TYR A 103 25.04 11.45 1.68
C TYR A 103 26.47 11.77 2.13
N HIS A 104 26.74 11.67 3.41
CA HIS A 104 28.00 12.08 4.01
C HIS A 104 29.14 11.08 3.82
N VAL A 105 28.95 10.07 2.98
CA VAL A 105 30.00 9.12 2.57
C VAL A 105 30.22 9.24 1.08
N GLY A 106 31.50 9.36 0.69
CA GLY A 106 31.89 9.47 -0.69
C GLY A 106 33.24 8.80 -0.96
N VAL A 107 33.74 8.99 -2.17
CA VAL A 107 35.02 8.40 -2.63
C VAL A 107 35.84 9.48 -3.31
N ILE A 108 37.16 9.44 -3.14
CA ILE A 108 38.09 10.31 -3.85
C ILE A 108 38.35 9.74 -5.25
N ALA A 109 38.20 10.60 -6.26
CA ALA A 109 38.41 10.23 -7.66
C ALA A 109 39.24 11.29 -8.42
N LYS A 110 39.86 10.85 -9.51
CA LYS A 110 40.56 11.70 -10.49
C LYS A 110 39.79 11.70 -11.80
N VAL A 111 39.86 12.82 -12.52
CA VAL A 111 39.29 12.92 -13.88
C VAL A 111 40.32 12.41 -14.87
N LEU A 112 40.00 11.35 -15.60
CA LEU A 112 40.88 10.77 -16.63
C LEU A 112 40.72 11.46 -18.00
N ARG A 113 39.46 11.61 -18.45
CA ARG A 113 39.13 12.20 -19.75
C ARG A 113 37.80 12.94 -19.70
N ILE A 114 37.64 13.91 -20.57
CA ILE A 114 36.38 14.66 -20.74
C ILE A 114 35.98 14.55 -22.20
N PHE A 115 34.72 14.20 -22.48
CA PHE A 115 34.14 14.10 -23.80
C PHE A 115 32.94 15.03 -23.93
N GLU A 116 32.80 15.66 -25.06
CA GLU A 116 31.59 16.37 -25.46
C GLU A 116 30.77 15.45 -26.37
N MET A 117 29.59 15.08 -25.96
CA MET A 117 28.69 14.18 -26.69
C MET A 117 27.91 14.94 -27.78
N PRO A 118 27.54 14.30 -28.91
CA PRO A 118 26.60 14.88 -29.85
C PRO A 118 25.30 15.21 -29.15
N GLY A 119 24.96 16.50 -29.02
CA GLY A 119 23.79 16.98 -28.23
C GLY A 119 24.16 17.96 -27.11
N GLY A 120 25.44 18.29 -26.89
CA GLY A 120 25.91 19.33 -25.97
C GLY A 120 26.04 18.90 -24.50
N THR A 121 25.90 17.60 -24.24
CA THR A 121 26.14 17.06 -22.88
C THR A 121 27.62 16.68 -22.74
N THR A 122 28.21 17.03 -21.58
CA THR A 122 29.61 16.69 -21.28
C THR A 122 29.65 15.44 -20.39
N THR A 123 30.46 14.46 -20.76
CA THR A 123 30.72 13.27 -19.96
C THR A 123 32.18 13.22 -19.54
N ALA A 124 32.44 12.99 -18.25
CA ALA A 124 33.80 12.81 -17.75
C ALA A 124 34.01 11.37 -17.31
N ILE A 125 35.12 10.78 -17.72
CA ILE A 125 35.55 9.47 -17.20
C ILE A 125 36.29 9.75 -15.88
N MET A 126 35.77 9.18 -14.80
CA MET A 126 36.27 9.35 -13.45
C MET A 126 36.87 8.00 -12.98
N GLN A 127 38.06 8.05 -12.41
CA GLN A 127 38.73 6.92 -11.77
C GLN A 127 38.77 7.17 -10.28
N SER A 128 38.28 6.22 -9.49
CA SER A 128 38.48 6.24 -8.06
C SER A 128 39.91 5.84 -7.72
N SER A 129 40.68 6.77 -7.21
CA SER A 129 42.11 6.62 -6.89
C SER A 129 42.44 6.83 -5.42
N GLY A 130 41.44 6.93 -4.56
CA GLY A 130 41.60 7.20 -3.14
C GLY A 130 40.67 6.41 -2.23
N PRO A 131 40.83 6.55 -0.90
CA PRO A 131 40.00 5.89 0.08
C PRO A 131 38.57 6.39 0.06
N ARG A 132 37.70 5.67 0.73
CA ARG A 132 36.36 6.17 1.14
C ARG A 132 36.59 7.33 2.12
N VAL A 133 35.73 8.33 2.05
CA VAL A 133 35.82 9.49 2.92
C VAL A 133 34.45 9.85 3.51
N HIS A 134 34.49 10.34 4.74
CA HIS A 134 33.36 11.00 5.36
C HIS A 134 33.40 12.49 5.02
N LEU A 135 32.28 13.05 4.56
CA LEU A 135 32.12 14.47 4.29
C LEU A 135 31.72 15.18 5.60
N ASP A 136 32.62 15.90 6.23
CA ASP A 136 32.40 16.50 7.53
C ASP A 136 31.61 17.81 7.43
N SER A 137 31.96 18.64 6.44
CA SER A 137 31.26 19.93 6.21
C SER A 137 31.51 20.45 4.81
N ILE A 138 30.59 21.28 4.33
CA ILE A 138 30.80 22.09 3.13
C ILE A 138 31.21 23.48 3.55
N VAL A 139 32.42 23.93 3.07
CA VAL A 139 33.01 25.21 3.43
C VAL A 139 32.52 26.31 2.49
N ARG A 140 32.35 26.03 1.20
CA ARG A 140 31.83 26.95 0.18
C ARG A 140 31.18 26.23 -0.99
N THR A 141 30.25 26.91 -1.63
CA THR A 141 29.49 26.38 -2.79
C THR A 141 29.88 27.06 -4.11
N LEU A 142 30.45 28.24 -4.09
CA LEU A 142 30.86 29.00 -5.30
C LEU A 142 32.38 29.14 -5.39
N PRO A 143 33.01 29.09 -6.60
CA PRO A 143 32.41 28.82 -7.92
C PRO A 143 32.03 27.35 -8.17
N TYR A 144 32.44 26.47 -7.29
CA TYR A 144 32.06 25.07 -7.15
C TYR A 144 32.23 24.65 -5.69
N MET A 145 31.53 23.55 -5.33
CA MET A 145 31.48 23.08 -3.95
C MET A 145 32.84 22.62 -3.43
N LYS A 146 33.18 23.00 -2.20
CA LYS A 146 34.34 22.50 -1.47
C LYS A 146 33.97 22.12 -0.05
N GLY A 147 34.53 21.04 0.45
CA GLY A 147 34.28 20.53 1.80
C GLY A 147 35.53 20.00 2.47
N LYS A 148 35.39 19.77 3.77
CA LYS A 148 36.38 19.03 4.58
C LYS A 148 35.93 17.59 4.63
N VAL A 149 36.93 16.69 4.58
CA VAL A 149 36.66 15.24 4.58
C VAL A 149 37.66 14.52 5.49
N THR A 150 37.18 13.44 6.11
CA THR A 150 37.98 12.54 6.92
C THR A 150 38.05 11.17 6.23
N PRO A 151 39.23 10.57 6.06
CA PRO A 151 39.36 9.25 5.46
C PRO A 151 38.70 8.19 6.36
N LEU A 152 38.00 7.23 5.76
CA LEU A 152 37.45 6.07 6.43
C LEU A 152 38.46 4.91 6.28
N GLU A 153 38.89 4.36 7.39
CA GLU A 153 39.80 3.21 7.41
C GLU A 153 39.02 1.94 7.07
N GLU A 154 39.63 1.05 6.28
CA GLU A 154 39.12 -0.31 6.09
C GLU A 154 39.75 -1.19 7.14
N VAL A 155 38.91 -1.98 7.84
CA VAL A 155 39.38 -2.94 8.87
C VAL A 155 40.08 -4.09 8.17
N GLU A 156 41.34 -4.38 8.60
CA GLU A 156 42.11 -5.55 8.14
C GLU A 156 41.34 -6.85 8.44
N MET A 157 41.30 -7.74 7.46
CA MET A 157 40.53 -8.98 7.54
C MET A 157 41.43 -10.21 7.36
N ASP A 158 41.01 -11.31 7.97
CA ASP A 158 41.57 -12.62 7.72
C ASP A 158 40.97 -13.24 6.43
N GLU A 159 41.60 -12.95 5.30
CA GLU A 159 41.20 -13.51 3.99
C GLU A 159 41.33 -15.04 3.91
N GLN A 160 42.02 -15.65 4.89
CA GLN A 160 42.22 -17.08 4.92
C GLN A 160 41.10 -17.85 5.63
N SER A 161 40.21 -17.16 6.33
CA SER A 161 39.10 -17.80 7.03
C SER A 161 38.12 -18.51 6.08
N ASP A 162 37.62 -19.67 6.48
CA ASP A 162 36.65 -20.44 5.68
C ASP A 162 35.34 -19.68 5.49
N GLU A 163 34.97 -18.82 6.49
CA GLU A 163 33.80 -17.96 6.41
C GLU A 163 33.94 -16.91 5.30
N PHE A 164 35.09 -16.25 5.20
CA PHE A 164 35.36 -15.26 4.19
C PHE A 164 35.34 -15.86 2.79
N LYS A 165 35.93 -17.03 2.58
CA LYS A 165 35.90 -17.75 1.29
C LYS A 165 34.48 -18.12 0.90
N ALA A 166 33.68 -18.63 1.85
CA ALA A 166 32.28 -18.98 1.60
C ALA A 166 31.43 -17.77 1.21
N LEU A 167 31.67 -16.60 1.82
CA LEU A 167 30.99 -15.36 1.46
C LEU A 167 31.38 -14.88 0.07
N MET A 168 32.65 -14.96 -0.30
CA MET A 168 33.13 -14.60 -1.62
C MET A 168 32.51 -15.49 -2.72
N ASP A 169 32.50 -16.80 -2.50
CA ASP A 169 31.87 -17.75 -3.43
C ASP A 169 30.37 -17.50 -3.55
N SER A 170 29.69 -17.21 -2.46
CA SER A 170 28.26 -16.87 -2.45
C SER A 170 27.99 -15.58 -3.23
N CYS A 171 28.82 -14.55 -3.08
CA CYS A 171 28.70 -13.31 -3.83
C CYS A 171 28.88 -13.56 -5.34
N LYS A 172 29.91 -14.33 -5.75
CA LYS A 172 30.14 -14.69 -7.15
C LYS A 172 28.98 -15.51 -7.74
N GLU A 173 28.50 -16.50 -7.00
CA GLU A 173 27.39 -17.37 -7.43
C GLU A 173 26.10 -16.59 -7.63
N LEU A 174 25.70 -15.76 -6.65
CA LEU A 174 24.47 -14.98 -6.72
C LEU A 174 24.54 -13.89 -7.80
N ALA A 175 25.70 -13.25 -7.98
CA ALA A 175 25.92 -12.27 -9.02
C ALA A 175 25.78 -12.92 -10.41
N ASN A 176 26.38 -14.07 -10.64
CA ASN A 176 26.24 -14.82 -11.89
C ASN A 176 24.79 -15.26 -12.12
N LYS A 177 24.11 -15.79 -11.10
CA LYS A 177 22.68 -16.15 -11.19
C LYS A 177 21.79 -14.95 -11.57
N PHE A 178 22.12 -13.77 -11.06
CA PHE A 178 21.36 -12.57 -11.40
C PHE A 178 21.62 -12.15 -12.85
N ILE A 179 22.87 -12.21 -13.33
CA ILE A 179 23.23 -11.86 -14.73
C ILE A 179 22.53 -12.79 -15.72
N GLU A 180 22.52 -14.11 -15.45
CA GLU A 180 21.86 -15.10 -16.30
C GLU A 180 20.33 -14.85 -16.44
N LYS A 181 19.71 -14.24 -15.44
CA LYS A 181 18.27 -13.99 -15.39
C LYS A 181 17.88 -12.55 -15.75
N SER A 182 18.83 -11.65 -15.84
CA SER A 182 18.60 -10.22 -16.02
C SER A 182 19.06 -9.77 -17.41
N GLU A 183 18.14 -9.28 -18.22
CA GLU A 183 18.44 -8.63 -19.52
C GLU A 183 19.12 -7.24 -19.35
N ARG A 184 19.31 -6.76 -18.13
CA ARG A 184 19.84 -5.42 -17.84
C ARG A 184 21.36 -5.34 -17.78
N LEU A 185 22.05 -6.47 -17.70
CA LEU A 185 23.50 -6.54 -17.60
C LEU A 185 24.08 -7.23 -18.83
N ALA A 186 25.17 -6.68 -19.35
CA ALA A 186 25.86 -7.29 -20.49
C ALA A 186 26.51 -8.64 -20.11
N PRO A 187 26.56 -9.61 -21.02
CA PRO A 187 27.21 -10.91 -20.77
C PRO A 187 28.68 -10.79 -20.34
N ASP A 188 29.37 -9.74 -20.78
CA ASP A 188 30.78 -9.46 -20.44
C ASP A 188 30.99 -9.19 -18.96
N THR A 189 29.93 -8.75 -18.24
CA THR A 189 29.97 -8.55 -16.78
C THR A 189 30.18 -9.87 -16.02
N ALA A 190 29.63 -10.98 -16.51
CA ALA A 190 29.83 -12.31 -15.92
C ALA A 190 31.28 -12.78 -16.07
N PHE A 191 31.88 -12.50 -17.23
CA PHE A 191 33.27 -12.82 -17.49
C PHE A 191 34.23 -12.02 -16.57
N ALA A 192 33.93 -10.73 -16.36
CA ALA A 192 34.68 -9.88 -15.44
C ALA A 192 34.62 -10.42 -14.00
N ILE A 193 33.43 -10.75 -13.49
CA ILE A 193 33.23 -11.30 -12.13
C ILE A 193 33.99 -12.62 -11.92
N LYS A 194 34.05 -13.46 -12.93
CA LYS A 194 34.73 -14.75 -12.87
C LYS A 194 36.25 -14.61 -12.76
N ASN A 195 36.82 -13.57 -13.40
CA ASN A 195 38.28 -13.36 -13.47
C ASN A 195 38.81 -12.43 -12.37
N LEU A 196 37.94 -11.89 -11.51
CA LEU A 196 38.34 -11.04 -10.40
C LEU A 196 38.65 -11.87 -9.15
N ASP A 197 39.92 -11.91 -8.77
CA ASP A 197 40.40 -12.67 -7.61
C ASP A 197 40.53 -11.80 -6.35
N HIS A 198 40.69 -10.47 -6.51
CA HIS A 198 40.84 -9.58 -5.36
C HIS A 198 39.48 -9.25 -4.73
N PRO A 199 39.26 -9.59 -3.45
CA PRO A 199 37.95 -9.50 -2.79
C PRO A 199 37.32 -8.11 -2.80
N ILE A 200 38.09 -7.08 -2.43
CA ILE A 200 37.62 -5.70 -2.35
C ILE A 200 37.19 -5.21 -3.73
N ILE A 201 38.00 -5.53 -4.77
CA ILE A 201 37.70 -5.10 -6.14
C ILE A 201 36.43 -5.79 -6.66
N LEU A 202 36.27 -7.09 -6.39
CA LEU A 202 35.09 -7.84 -6.80
C LEU A 202 33.80 -7.28 -6.17
N VAL A 203 33.81 -7.07 -4.85
CA VAL A 203 32.64 -6.55 -4.15
C VAL A 203 32.27 -5.14 -4.64
N ASN A 204 33.29 -4.27 -4.80
CA ASN A 204 33.08 -2.92 -5.32
C ASN A 204 32.59 -2.91 -6.77
N PHE A 205 33.08 -3.83 -7.60
CA PHE A 205 32.61 -4.00 -8.98
C PHE A 205 31.14 -4.40 -9.04
N ILE A 206 30.73 -5.37 -8.23
CA ILE A 206 29.32 -5.79 -8.14
C ILE A 206 28.46 -4.61 -7.66
N CYS A 207 28.87 -3.93 -6.59
CA CYS A 207 28.12 -2.78 -6.06
C CYS A 207 27.97 -1.63 -7.06
N ALA A 208 28.97 -1.37 -7.89
CA ALA A 208 28.95 -0.32 -8.90
C ALA A 208 28.02 -0.65 -10.07
N ASN A 209 28.15 -1.85 -10.65
CA ASN A 209 27.53 -2.22 -11.93
C ASN A 209 26.11 -2.79 -11.80
N PHE A 210 25.73 -3.32 -10.64
CA PHE A 210 24.40 -3.90 -10.46
C PHE A 210 23.33 -2.82 -10.25
N PRO A 211 22.09 -3.07 -10.69
CA PRO A 211 20.98 -2.09 -10.68
C PRO A 211 20.36 -1.90 -9.30
N PHE A 212 21.19 -1.76 -8.26
CA PHE A 212 20.74 -1.43 -6.92
C PHE A 212 20.35 0.05 -6.81
N SER A 213 19.46 0.38 -5.89
CA SER A 213 19.10 1.78 -5.63
C SER A 213 20.28 2.58 -5.10
N ALA A 214 20.27 3.90 -5.31
CA ALA A 214 21.34 4.76 -4.81
C ALA A 214 21.49 4.66 -3.27
N GLU A 215 20.38 4.53 -2.56
CA GLU A 215 20.36 4.35 -1.11
C GLU A 215 21.06 3.06 -0.68
N GLU A 216 20.76 1.93 -1.34
CA GLU A 216 21.42 0.64 -1.07
C GLU A 216 22.91 0.68 -1.38
N LYS A 217 23.29 1.31 -2.49
CA LYS A 217 24.70 1.50 -2.84
C LYS A 217 25.43 2.33 -1.79
N VAL A 218 24.82 3.39 -1.29
CA VAL A 218 25.40 4.21 -0.20
C VAL A 218 25.47 3.42 1.11
N GLN A 219 24.46 2.61 1.43
CA GLN A 219 24.51 1.73 2.60
C GLN A 219 25.69 0.75 2.50
N LEU A 220 25.91 0.13 1.32
CA LEU A 220 27.05 -0.75 1.09
C LEU A 220 28.39 -0.01 1.21
N LEU A 221 28.47 1.23 0.76
CA LEU A 221 29.68 2.06 0.85
C LEU A 221 30.04 2.45 2.29
N ARG A 222 29.05 2.48 3.20
CA ARG A 222 29.24 2.84 4.62
C ARG A 222 29.93 1.79 5.48
N PHE A 223 29.88 0.53 5.10
CA PHE A 223 30.47 -0.53 5.92
C PHE A 223 32.00 -0.46 5.91
N ASP A 224 32.61 -0.38 7.09
CA ASP A 224 34.07 -0.33 7.26
C ASP A 224 34.68 -1.72 7.20
N ASN A 225 33.90 -2.76 7.53
CA ASN A 225 34.27 -4.15 7.42
C ASN A 225 33.75 -4.76 6.11
N LEU A 226 34.60 -5.38 5.30
CA LEU A 226 34.20 -6.02 4.03
C LEU A 226 33.30 -7.24 4.26
N THR A 227 33.45 -7.97 5.34
CA THR A 227 32.60 -9.11 5.69
C THR A 227 31.15 -8.67 5.89
N ASP A 228 30.92 -7.62 6.65
CA ASP A 228 29.58 -7.05 6.85
C ASP A 228 29.00 -6.51 5.55
N ARG A 229 29.83 -5.87 4.70
CA ARG A 229 29.46 -5.41 3.37
C ARG A 229 29.02 -6.58 2.49
N MET A 230 29.75 -7.70 2.52
CA MET A 230 29.41 -8.92 1.77
C MET A 230 28.10 -9.56 2.26
N TYR A 231 27.89 -9.66 3.57
CA TYR A 231 26.60 -10.13 4.10
C TYR A 231 25.43 -9.29 3.60
N LYS A 232 25.57 -7.97 3.65
CA LYS A 232 24.54 -7.06 3.13
C LYS A 232 24.35 -7.19 1.61
N LEU A 233 25.43 -7.32 0.87
CA LEU A 233 25.40 -7.53 -0.58
C LEU A 233 24.69 -8.83 -0.94
N ILE A 234 24.99 -9.94 -0.26
CA ILE A 234 24.33 -11.24 -0.43
C ILE A 234 22.82 -11.13 -0.16
N GLN A 235 22.43 -10.38 0.87
CA GLN A 235 21.01 -10.13 1.18
C GLN A 235 20.30 -9.41 0.03
N ILE A 236 20.92 -8.37 -0.53
CA ILE A 236 20.38 -7.60 -1.66
C ILE A 236 20.34 -8.48 -2.91
N LEU A 237 21.43 -9.20 -3.26
CA LEU A 237 21.49 -10.08 -4.41
C LEU A 237 20.43 -11.19 -4.36
N ASN A 238 20.24 -11.82 -3.20
CA ASN A 238 19.17 -12.83 -3.04
C ASN A 238 17.77 -12.27 -3.30
N ARG A 239 17.50 -11.04 -2.88
CA ARG A 239 16.23 -10.36 -3.19
C ARG A 239 16.10 -10.10 -4.69
N GLU A 240 17.13 -9.57 -5.32
CA GLU A 240 17.12 -9.25 -6.75
C GLU A 240 16.98 -10.51 -7.62
N VAL A 241 17.66 -11.61 -7.29
CA VAL A 241 17.51 -12.89 -7.96
C VAL A 241 16.08 -13.40 -7.87
N ARG A 242 15.44 -13.33 -6.68
CA ARG A 242 14.02 -13.72 -6.50
C ARG A 242 13.09 -12.85 -7.34
N LEU A 243 13.33 -11.55 -7.41
CA LEU A 243 12.54 -10.63 -8.24
C LEU A 243 12.70 -10.93 -9.72
N ALA A 244 13.92 -11.29 -10.16
CA ALA A 244 14.19 -11.71 -11.53
C ALA A 244 13.45 -13.03 -11.87
N ASP A 245 13.45 -14.01 -10.94
CA ASP A 245 12.69 -15.27 -11.10
C ASP A 245 11.19 -15.04 -11.27
N ILE A 246 10.61 -14.17 -10.46
CA ILE A 246 9.19 -13.82 -10.55
C ILE A 246 8.89 -13.13 -11.89
N LYS A 247 9.76 -12.21 -12.32
CA LYS A 247 9.63 -11.54 -13.61
C LYS A 247 9.70 -12.51 -14.78
N GLN A 248 10.67 -13.42 -14.77
CA GLN A 248 10.82 -14.45 -15.79
C GLN A 248 9.62 -15.40 -15.83
N ALA A 249 9.11 -15.83 -14.67
CA ALA A 249 7.91 -16.66 -14.59
C ALA A 249 6.66 -15.96 -15.14
N ILE A 250 6.52 -14.66 -14.91
CA ILE A 250 5.43 -13.85 -15.49
C ILE A 250 5.60 -13.75 -17.01
N GLN A 251 6.82 -13.49 -17.50
CA GLN A 251 7.08 -13.40 -18.93
C GLN A 251 6.83 -14.72 -19.67
N ILE A 252 7.27 -15.86 -19.09
CA ILE A 252 7.01 -17.20 -19.65
C ILE A 252 5.50 -17.44 -19.72
N ARG A 253 4.77 -17.17 -18.64
CA ARG A 253 3.31 -17.36 -18.59
C ARG A 253 2.58 -16.47 -19.59
N THR A 254 3.01 -15.22 -19.73
CA THR A 254 2.46 -14.30 -20.74
C THR A 254 2.76 -14.78 -22.16
N ARG A 255 3.96 -15.33 -22.39
CA ARG A 255 4.36 -15.86 -23.69
C ARG A 255 3.59 -17.15 -24.03
N GLU A 256 3.40 -18.06 -23.06
CA GLU A 256 2.58 -19.26 -23.24
C GLU A 256 1.10 -18.91 -23.54
N ASP A 257 0.56 -17.86 -22.90
CA ASP A 257 -0.81 -17.39 -23.17
C ASP A 257 -0.90 -16.74 -24.58
N ILE A 258 0.13 -16.00 -24.99
CA ILE A 258 0.22 -15.44 -26.35
C ILE A 258 0.39 -16.55 -27.38
N ASP A 259 1.28 -17.52 -27.13
CA ASP A 259 1.51 -18.65 -28.05
C ASP A 259 0.25 -19.53 -28.17
N ARG A 260 -0.52 -19.70 -27.08
CA ARG A 260 -1.83 -20.37 -27.09
C ARG A 260 -2.82 -19.61 -27.97
N GLN A 261 -2.95 -18.30 -27.78
CA GLN A 261 -3.83 -17.46 -28.59
C GLN A 261 -3.40 -17.43 -30.07
N GLN A 262 -2.09 -17.37 -30.33
CA GLN A 262 -1.58 -17.45 -31.71
C GLN A 262 -1.82 -18.82 -32.33
N ARG A 263 -1.70 -19.90 -31.56
CA ARG A 263 -1.97 -21.27 -32.04
C ARG A 263 -3.45 -21.50 -32.31
N GLU A 264 -4.33 -20.99 -31.44
CA GLU A 264 -5.79 -20.99 -31.68
C GLU A 264 -6.14 -20.14 -32.92
N TYR A 265 -5.53 -18.96 -33.03
CA TYR A 265 -5.66 -18.10 -34.20
C TYR A 265 -5.17 -18.80 -35.48
N PHE A 266 -4.01 -19.45 -35.41
CA PHE A 266 -3.42 -20.17 -36.57
C PHE A 266 -4.28 -21.38 -36.98
N LEU A 267 -4.83 -22.11 -36.02
CA LEU A 267 -5.78 -23.22 -36.28
C LEU A 267 -7.08 -22.70 -36.89
N HIS A 268 -7.61 -21.59 -36.38
CA HIS A 268 -8.76 -20.92 -36.99
C HIS A 268 -8.47 -20.44 -38.41
N GLN A 269 -7.28 -19.92 -38.65
CA GLN A 269 -6.87 -19.48 -39.99
C GLN A 269 -6.62 -20.64 -40.95
N GLN A 270 -6.11 -21.80 -40.49
CA GLN A 270 -6.07 -23.00 -41.27
C GLN A 270 -7.45 -23.54 -41.66
N ILE A 271 -8.39 -23.53 -40.69
CA ILE A 271 -9.79 -23.89 -40.98
C ILE A 271 -10.38 -22.93 -42.01
N LYS A 272 -10.08 -21.64 -41.89
CA LYS A 272 -10.53 -20.60 -42.83
C LYS A 272 -9.92 -20.79 -44.22
N ASN A 273 -8.61 -21.05 -44.33
CA ASN A 273 -7.95 -21.31 -45.60
C ASN A 273 -8.51 -22.55 -46.29
N ILE A 274 -8.89 -23.58 -45.55
CA ILE A 274 -9.55 -24.77 -46.10
C ILE A 274 -10.98 -24.43 -46.57
N GLN A 275 -11.68 -23.54 -45.87
CA GLN A 275 -13.01 -23.04 -46.30
C GLN A 275 -12.91 -22.13 -47.52
N ASP A 276 -11.84 -21.29 -47.61
CA ASP A 276 -11.57 -20.42 -48.78
C ASP A 276 -11.16 -21.24 -50.02
N GLU A 277 -10.42 -22.36 -49.86
CA GLU A 277 -10.11 -23.28 -50.96
C GLU A 277 -11.36 -24.04 -51.49
N LEU A 278 -12.41 -24.13 -50.69
CA LEU A 278 -13.70 -24.70 -51.07
C LEU A 278 -14.64 -23.72 -51.81
N GLY A 279 -14.26 -22.45 -51.97
CA GLY A 279 -14.86 -21.48 -52.90
C GLY A 279 -16.11 -20.73 -52.39
N ASP A 280 -16.33 -20.72 -51.04
CA ASP A 280 -17.59 -20.17 -50.49
C ASP A 280 -17.35 -19.01 -49.46
N GLY A 281 -16.15 -18.41 -49.40
CA GLY A 281 -15.69 -17.74 -48.18
C GLY A 281 -15.96 -16.23 -48.06
N GLN A 282 -15.96 -15.43 -49.12
CA GLN A 282 -15.82 -13.99 -48.96
C GLN A 282 -17.16 -13.21 -49.00
N ASP A 283 -18.01 -13.51 -49.92
CA ASP A 283 -19.36 -12.89 -50.01
C ASP A 283 -20.24 -13.37 -48.83
N SER A 284 -19.99 -14.64 -48.38
CA SER A 284 -20.68 -15.24 -47.26
C SER A 284 -20.37 -14.56 -45.90
N GLU A 285 -19.12 -14.14 -45.59
CA GLU A 285 -18.75 -13.53 -44.31
C GLU A 285 -19.35 -12.12 -44.19
N ILE A 286 -19.29 -11.33 -45.26
CA ILE A 286 -19.85 -9.96 -45.31
C ILE A 286 -21.39 -10.01 -45.29
N ASP A 287 -21.98 -10.97 -46.00
CA ASP A 287 -23.41 -11.20 -45.99
C ASP A 287 -23.90 -11.68 -44.61
N GLU A 288 -23.09 -12.49 -43.92
CA GLU A 288 -23.38 -12.90 -42.55
C GLU A 288 -23.34 -11.71 -41.58
N LEU A 289 -22.33 -10.81 -41.69
CA LEU A 289 -22.26 -9.58 -40.88
C LEU A 289 -23.50 -8.68 -41.13
N ARG A 290 -23.91 -8.51 -42.38
CA ARG A 290 -25.12 -7.76 -42.72
C ARG A 290 -26.40 -8.41 -42.20
N LEU A 291 -26.50 -9.72 -42.32
CA LEU A 291 -27.62 -10.49 -41.77
C LEU A 291 -27.71 -10.37 -40.25
N LYS A 292 -26.56 -10.47 -39.54
CA LYS A 292 -26.51 -10.22 -38.10
C LYS A 292 -26.87 -8.81 -37.77
N GLY A 293 -26.33 -7.82 -38.50
CA GLY A 293 -26.65 -6.40 -38.34
C GLY A 293 -28.11 -6.06 -38.54
N SER A 294 -28.78 -6.65 -39.55
CA SER A 294 -30.18 -6.42 -39.82
C SER A 294 -31.14 -6.98 -38.75
N ARG A 295 -30.67 -7.89 -37.90
CA ARG A 295 -31.42 -8.45 -36.77
C ARG A 295 -31.25 -7.69 -35.47
N MET A 296 -30.32 -6.72 -35.44
CA MET A 296 -30.04 -5.92 -34.25
C MET A 296 -31.00 -4.73 -34.16
N ASP A 297 -31.38 -4.38 -32.94
CA ASP A 297 -32.22 -3.19 -32.65
C ASP A 297 -31.32 -2.00 -32.31
N TRP A 298 -30.61 -1.48 -33.32
CA TRP A 298 -29.70 -0.36 -33.10
C TRP A 298 -30.37 1.02 -33.35
N PRO A 299 -29.84 2.09 -32.74
CA PRO A 299 -30.12 3.44 -33.09
C PRO A 299 -29.80 3.71 -34.56
N LYS A 300 -30.55 4.60 -35.21
CA LYS A 300 -30.41 4.92 -36.66
C LYS A 300 -29.01 5.34 -37.05
N ASP A 301 -28.35 6.13 -36.20
CA ASP A 301 -26.99 6.62 -36.43
C ASP A 301 -25.94 5.50 -36.35
N VAL A 302 -26.12 4.56 -35.42
CA VAL A 302 -25.27 3.37 -35.25
C VAL A 302 -25.45 2.43 -36.46
N ALA A 303 -26.69 2.20 -36.92
CA ALA A 303 -26.96 1.39 -38.09
C ALA A 303 -26.31 1.98 -39.35
N ALA A 304 -26.42 3.31 -39.53
CA ALA A 304 -25.77 4.00 -40.65
C ALA A 304 -24.25 3.90 -40.61
N THR A 305 -23.65 3.99 -39.40
CA THR A 305 -22.21 3.83 -39.19
C THR A 305 -21.78 2.40 -39.49
N PHE A 306 -22.53 1.41 -39.04
CA PHE A 306 -22.27 0.00 -39.31
C PHE A 306 -22.25 -0.29 -40.81
N GLU A 307 -23.27 0.10 -41.56
CA GLU A 307 -23.34 -0.11 -43.01
C GLU A 307 -22.23 0.60 -43.78
N LYS A 308 -21.83 1.80 -43.34
CA LYS A 308 -20.69 2.53 -43.91
C LYS A 308 -19.38 1.79 -43.68
N GLU A 309 -19.17 1.23 -42.47
CA GLU A 309 -17.94 0.51 -42.14
C GLU A 309 -17.91 -0.91 -42.76
N VAL A 310 -19.09 -1.55 -43.00
CA VAL A 310 -19.19 -2.77 -43.81
C VAL A 310 -18.83 -2.49 -45.26
N ALA A 311 -19.40 -1.43 -45.85
CA ALA A 311 -19.07 -1.01 -47.23
C ALA A 311 -17.57 -0.63 -47.39
N LYS A 312 -16.92 -0.22 -46.32
CA LYS A 312 -15.49 0.01 -46.30
C LYS A 312 -14.71 -1.32 -46.26
N LEU A 313 -15.17 -2.32 -45.48
CA LEU A 313 -14.56 -3.65 -45.40
C LEU A 313 -14.57 -4.35 -46.78
N GLU A 314 -15.65 -4.21 -47.54
CA GLU A 314 -15.79 -4.72 -48.92
C GLU A 314 -14.68 -4.23 -49.89
N ARG A 315 -14.19 -2.99 -49.62
CA ARG A 315 -13.15 -2.37 -50.47
C ARG A 315 -11.71 -2.69 -50.04
N ILE A 316 -11.52 -3.27 -48.88
CA ILE A 316 -10.20 -3.61 -48.33
C ILE A 316 -9.81 -5.00 -48.83
N ASN A 317 -8.57 -5.14 -49.28
CA ASN A 317 -8.04 -6.45 -49.67
C ASN A 317 -8.01 -7.36 -48.43
N PRO A 318 -8.60 -8.57 -48.45
CA PRO A 318 -8.60 -9.52 -47.34
C PRO A 318 -7.23 -9.90 -46.79
N GLN A 319 -6.21 -9.81 -47.62
CA GLN A 319 -4.82 -10.08 -47.23
C GLN A 319 -4.14 -8.89 -46.51
N ALA A 320 -4.78 -7.73 -46.48
CA ALA A 320 -4.23 -6.55 -45.82
C ALA A 320 -4.47 -6.63 -44.30
N PRO A 321 -3.50 -6.22 -43.46
CA PRO A 321 -3.68 -6.16 -42.01
C PRO A 321 -4.91 -5.35 -41.58
N ASP A 322 -5.23 -4.31 -42.32
CA ASP A 322 -6.38 -3.43 -42.08
C ASP A 322 -7.72 -4.18 -42.18
N TYR A 323 -7.80 -5.26 -42.99
CA TYR A 323 -9.03 -6.06 -43.07
C TYR A 323 -9.38 -6.71 -41.74
N SER A 324 -8.41 -7.33 -41.09
CA SER A 324 -8.63 -7.99 -39.78
C SER A 324 -8.98 -7.01 -38.68
N VAL A 325 -8.40 -5.81 -38.69
CA VAL A 325 -8.73 -4.73 -37.75
C VAL A 325 -10.17 -4.26 -37.98
N GLN A 326 -10.58 -4.04 -39.24
CA GLN A 326 -11.91 -3.60 -39.58
C GLN A 326 -12.97 -4.67 -39.28
N LEU A 327 -12.67 -5.92 -39.55
CA LEU A 327 -13.51 -7.06 -39.23
C LEU A 327 -13.72 -7.20 -37.71
N THR A 328 -12.65 -7.10 -36.91
CA THR A 328 -12.71 -7.14 -35.45
C THR A 328 -13.56 -5.98 -34.90
N TYR A 329 -13.44 -4.82 -35.49
CA TYR A 329 -14.26 -3.66 -35.13
C TYR A 329 -15.76 -3.93 -35.37
N LEU A 330 -16.15 -4.42 -36.53
CA LEU A 330 -17.53 -4.77 -36.85
C LEU A 330 -18.09 -5.88 -35.98
N GLN A 331 -17.27 -6.91 -35.72
CA GLN A 331 -17.62 -8.00 -34.79
C GLN A 331 -17.83 -7.47 -33.37
N THR A 332 -17.01 -6.49 -32.92
CA THR A 332 -17.17 -5.85 -31.62
C THR A 332 -18.48 -5.05 -31.56
N MET A 333 -18.84 -4.31 -32.62
CA MET A 333 -20.15 -3.62 -32.72
C MET A 333 -21.32 -4.58 -32.62
N LEU A 334 -21.24 -5.73 -33.31
CA LEU A 334 -22.27 -6.79 -33.28
C LEU A 334 -22.34 -7.53 -31.95
N SER A 335 -21.26 -7.59 -31.19
CA SER A 335 -21.24 -8.27 -29.89
C SER A 335 -21.85 -7.46 -28.74
N LEU A 336 -22.09 -6.16 -28.95
CA LEU A 336 -22.79 -5.32 -28.00
C LEU A 336 -24.28 -5.67 -27.94
N PRO A 337 -24.87 -5.68 -26.75
CA PRO A 337 -26.26 -6.07 -26.57
C PRO A 337 -27.23 -4.90 -26.85
N TRP A 338 -27.25 -4.41 -28.09
CA TRP A 338 -28.11 -3.30 -28.51
C TRP A 338 -29.57 -3.66 -28.31
N GLY A 339 -30.33 -2.81 -27.56
CA GLY A 339 -31.75 -3.02 -27.31
C GLY A 339 -32.11 -4.26 -26.48
N ILE A 340 -31.14 -5.05 -26.02
CA ILE A 340 -31.39 -6.29 -25.28
C ILE A 340 -31.44 -5.97 -23.76
N TYR A 341 -32.66 -6.02 -23.21
CA TYR A 341 -32.89 -5.75 -21.79
C TYR A 341 -33.35 -7.00 -21.06
N THR A 342 -32.79 -7.24 -19.86
CA THR A 342 -33.30 -8.25 -18.94
C THR A 342 -34.55 -7.69 -18.23
N ALA A 343 -35.57 -8.53 -18.04
CA ALA A 343 -36.79 -8.12 -17.32
C ALA A 343 -36.45 -7.90 -15.82
N ASP A 344 -36.71 -6.70 -15.33
CA ASP A 344 -36.45 -6.31 -13.96
C ASP A 344 -37.46 -6.91 -12.99
N ASN A 345 -36.96 -7.41 -11.86
CA ASN A 345 -37.77 -7.82 -10.73
C ASN A 345 -37.68 -6.78 -9.61
N LEU A 346 -38.51 -5.74 -9.70
CA LEU A 346 -38.54 -4.63 -8.72
C LEU A 346 -39.37 -4.96 -7.46
N ASN A 347 -39.60 -6.23 -7.14
CA ASN A 347 -40.32 -6.63 -5.94
C ASN A 347 -39.45 -6.46 -4.71
N ILE A 348 -39.75 -5.42 -3.91
CA ILE A 348 -39.00 -5.05 -2.68
C ILE A 348 -38.94 -6.21 -1.66
N ALA A 349 -40.06 -6.95 -1.46
CA ALA A 349 -40.08 -8.08 -0.54
C ALA A 349 -39.13 -9.23 -0.98
N ASN A 350 -39.00 -9.46 -2.29
CA ASN A 350 -38.07 -10.42 -2.81
C ASN A 350 -36.62 -9.93 -2.69
N ALA A 351 -36.37 -8.63 -2.90
CA ALA A 351 -35.05 -8.01 -2.71
C ALA A 351 -34.61 -8.12 -1.25
N GLU A 352 -35.48 -7.79 -0.31
CA GLU A 352 -35.23 -7.93 1.13
C GLU A 352 -34.89 -9.38 1.52
N LYS A 353 -35.68 -10.34 1.02
CA LYS A 353 -35.43 -11.76 1.28
C LYS A 353 -34.08 -12.23 0.73
N THR A 354 -33.68 -11.76 -0.45
CA THR A 354 -32.41 -12.11 -1.08
C THR A 354 -31.25 -11.49 -0.28
N LEU A 355 -31.31 -10.22 0.07
CA LEU A 355 -30.32 -9.53 0.87
C LEU A 355 -30.16 -10.17 2.25
N ASN A 356 -31.26 -10.55 2.91
CA ASN A 356 -31.24 -11.22 4.22
C ASN A 356 -30.73 -12.65 4.17
N LYS A 357 -30.91 -13.33 3.05
CA LYS A 357 -30.36 -14.67 2.81
C LYS A 357 -28.85 -14.64 2.63
N ASP A 358 -28.34 -13.67 1.87
CA ASP A 358 -26.94 -13.60 1.44
C ASP A 358 -26.05 -12.86 2.46
N HIS A 359 -26.62 -11.96 3.24
CA HIS A 359 -25.89 -11.11 4.19
C HIS A 359 -26.53 -11.12 5.57
N TYR A 360 -25.73 -11.42 6.58
CA TYR A 360 -26.15 -11.32 7.98
C TYR A 360 -25.79 -9.93 8.54
N GLY A 361 -26.70 -9.33 9.30
CA GLY A 361 -26.51 -7.96 9.81
C GLY A 361 -26.64 -6.90 8.71
N LEU A 362 -26.00 -5.76 8.89
CA LEU A 362 -25.99 -4.62 7.96
C LEU A 362 -27.39 -4.04 7.69
N GLU A 363 -28.27 -3.99 8.70
CA GLU A 363 -29.69 -3.64 8.53
C GLU A 363 -29.85 -2.24 7.90
N LYS A 364 -29.10 -1.22 8.37
CA LYS A 364 -29.11 0.13 7.81
C LYS A 364 -28.70 0.16 6.33
N VAL A 365 -27.69 -0.64 5.95
CA VAL A 365 -27.22 -0.72 4.56
C VAL A 365 -28.28 -1.33 3.67
N LYS A 366 -28.89 -2.44 4.14
CA LYS A 366 -29.99 -3.10 3.42
C LYS A 366 -31.20 -2.18 3.25
N GLU A 367 -31.59 -1.48 4.31
CA GLU A 367 -32.68 -0.51 4.28
C GLU A 367 -32.43 0.57 3.24
N ARG A 368 -31.24 1.19 3.22
CA ARG A 368 -30.87 2.18 2.22
C ARG A 368 -30.89 1.64 0.78
N ILE A 369 -30.42 0.40 0.59
CA ILE A 369 -30.50 -0.25 -0.72
C ILE A 369 -31.98 -0.47 -1.12
N LEU A 370 -32.83 -0.89 -0.20
CA LEU A 370 -34.26 -1.11 -0.44
C LEU A 370 -35.00 0.22 -0.74
N GLU A 371 -34.65 1.31 -0.04
CA GLU A 371 -35.15 2.66 -0.33
C GLU A 371 -34.79 3.08 -1.76
N HIS A 372 -33.51 2.89 -2.16
CA HIS A 372 -33.06 3.18 -3.52
C HIS A 372 -33.83 2.37 -4.58
N LEU A 373 -34.02 1.07 -4.34
CA LEU A 373 -34.79 0.19 -5.22
C LEU A 373 -36.27 0.59 -5.28
N ALA A 374 -36.85 1.05 -4.18
CA ALA A 374 -38.23 1.56 -4.13
C ALA A 374 -38.40 2.83 -4.96
N VAL A 375 -37.43 3.75 -4.92
CA VAL A 375 -37.45 4.96 -5.77
C VAL A 375 -37.38 4.57 -7.25
N LEU A 376 -36.51 3.60 -7.59
CA LEU A 376 -36.43 3.08 -8.97
C LEU A 376 -37.76 2.46 -9.44
N GLN A 377 -38.46 1.75 -8.54
CA GLN A 377 -39.77 1.16 -8.84
C GLN A 377 -40.84 2.20 -9.12
N LEU A 378 -40.82 3.33 -8.40
CA LEU A 378 -41.84 4.38 -8.46
C LEU A 378 -41.63 5.35 -9.61
N LYS A 379 -40.37 5.65 -9.98
CA LYS A 379 -40.06 6.66 -11.01
C LYS A 379 -39.97 6.11 -12.42
N ASP A 380 -39.76 4.81 -12.60
CA ASP A 380 -39.46 4.17 -13.89
C ASP A 380 -38.29 4.86 -14.66
N ASP A 381 -37.51 5.66 -13.95
CA ASP A 381 -36.38 6.44 -14.47
C ASP A 381 -35.16 6.21 -13.57
N MET A 382 -34.03 5.83 -14.20
CA MET A 382 -32.79 5.52 -13.50
C MET A 382 -31.97 6.78 -13.15
N LYS A 383 -32.53 7.99 -13.27
CA LYS A 383 -31.84 9.23 -12.87
C LYS A 383 -31.71 9.40 -11.36
N SER A 384 -31.14 8.42 -10.72
CA SER A 384 -30.84 8.45 -9.28
C SER A 384 -29.32 8.53 -9.06
N PRO A 385 -28.87 9.13 -7.96
CA PRO A 385 -27.47 9.10 -7.58
C PRO A 385 -26.94 7.65 -7.53
N ILE A 386 -25.68 7.49 -7.85
CA ILE A 386 -25.05 6.18 -7.87
C ILE A 386 -24.73 5.75 -6.44
N VAL A 387 -25.12 4.54 -6.08
CA VAL A 387 -24.83 4.00 -4.76
C VAL A 387 -23.33 3.72 -4.62
N CYS A 388 -22.67 4.32 -3.63
CA CYS A 388 -21.29 4.05 -3.25
C CYS A 388 -21.23 3.39 -1.87
N LEU A 389 -20.86 2.12 -1.84
CA LEU A 389 -20.65 1.37 -0.60
C LEU A 389 -19.21 1.61 -0.11
N TYR A 390 -19.04 2.34 0.99
CA TYR A 390 -17.70 2.62 1.54
C TYR A 390 -17.52 2.04 2.93
N GLY A 391 -16.28 1.74 3.30
CA GLY A 391 -15.94 1.18 4.62
C GLY A 391 -14.73 0.26 4.57
N PRO A 392 -14.36 -0.39 5.68
CA PRO A 392 -13.16 -1.19 5.77
C PRO A 392 -13.16 -2.40 4.81
N PRO A 393 -11.99 -2.94 4.48
CA PRO A 393 -11.89 -4.09 3.61
C PRO A 393 -12.50 -5.35 4.25
N GLY A 394 -13.05 -6.23 3.42
CA GLY A 394 -13.58 -7.54 3.88
C GLY A 394 -14.97 -7.53 4.50
N VAL A 395 -15.68 -6.40 4.50
CA VAL A 395 -17.05 -6.31 5.04
C VAL A 395 -18.15 -6.73 4.05
N GLY A 396 -17.79 -7.14 2.84
CA GLY A 396 -18.75 -7.68 1.87
C GLY A 396 -19.34 -6.66 0.90
N LYS A 397 -18.76 -5.48 0.71
CA LYS A 397 -19.25 -4.43 -0.23
C LYS A 397 -19.52 -4.96 -1.63
N THR A 398 -18.55 -5.65 -2.22
CA THR A 398 -18.68 -6.22 -3.58
C THR A 398 -19.71 -7.35 -3.65
N SER A 399 -19.87 -8.13 -2.57
CA SER A 399 -20.90 -9.17 -2.52
C SER A 399 -22.31 -8.61 -2.35
N LEU A 400 -22.49 -7.49 -1.64
CA LEU A 400 -23.75 -6.76 -1.57
C LEU A 400 -24.24 -6.34 -2.97
N GLY A 401 -23.36 -5.77 -3.78
CA GLY A 401 -23.70 -5.42 -5.16
C GLY A 401 -24.13 -6.62 -6.02
N ARG A 402 -23.48 -7.78 -5.80
CA ARG A 402 -23.92 -9.04 -6.47
C ARG A 402 -25.32 -9.46 -6.04
N SER A 403 -25.63 -9.34 -4.75
CA SER A 403 -26.95 -9.70 -4.22
C SER A 403 -28.05 -8.74 -4.69
N VAL A 404 -27.71 -7.46 -4.89
CA VAL A 404 -28.61 -6.48 -5.54
C VAL A 404 -28.90 -6.92 -6.98
N ALA A 405 -27.90 -7.28 -7.75
CA ALA A 405 -28.11 -7.77 -9.12
C ALA A 405 -28.96 -9.03 -9.16
N ALA A 406 -28.73 -9.98 -8.23
CA ALA A 406 -29.53 -11.19 -8.10
C ALA A 406 -30.98 -10.89 -7.69
N ALA A 407 -31.21 -9.93 -6.81
CA ALA A 407 -32.54 -9.48 -6.40
C ALA A 407 -33.35 -8.89 -7.56
N LEU A 408 -32.69 -8.06 -8.38
CA LEU A 408 -33.25 -7.46 -9.60
C LEU A 408 -33.36 -8.43 -10.78
N LYS A 409 -32.75 -9.63 -10.70
CA LYS A 409 -32.57 -10.58 -11.80
C LYS A 409 -31.79 -10.01 -12.98
N ARG A 410 -30.98 -8.98 -12.75
CA ARG A 410 -30.10 -8.40 -13.77
C ARG A 410 -28.78 -9.17 -13.89
N LYS A 411 -28.17 -9.10 -15.05
CA LYS A 411 -26.81 -9.60 -15.25
C LYS A 411 -25.83 -8.79 -14.40
N TYR A 412 -24.79 -9.45 -13.88
CA TYR A 412 -23.81 -8.88 -12.98
C TYR A 412 -22.43 -8.86 -13.63
N VAL A 413 -21.77 -7.71 -13.61
CA VAL A 413 -20.38 -7.58 -14.02
C VAL A 413 -19.59 -6.78 -12.96
N ARG A 414 -18.39 -7.23 -12.66
CA ARG A 414 -17.45 -6.52 -11.80
C ARG A 414 -16.33 -5.91 -12.64
N MET A 415 -16.10 -4.61 -12.49
CA MET A 415 -15.01 -3.87 -13.07
C MET A 415 -14.13 -3.30 -11.94
N SER A 416 -12.87 -3.75 -11.86
CA SER A 416 -11.92 -3.20 -10.90
C SER A 416 -11.30 -1.93 -11.48
N LEU A 417 -11.34 -0.84 -10.71
CA LEU A 417 -10.74 0.44 -11.06
C LEU A 417 -9.36 0.63 -10.42
N GLY A 418 -8.96 -0.27 -9.51
CA GLY A 418 -7.63 -0.25 -8.92
C GLY A 418 -6.53 -0.48 -9.96
N GLY A 419 -5.62 0.49 -10.09
CA GLY A 419 -4.52 0.43 -11.07
C GLY A 419 -4.87 0.96 -12.47
N VAL A 420 -6.04 1.59 -12.65
CA VAL A 420 -6.36 2.33 -13.87
C VAL A 420 -5.73 3.71 -13.77
N HIS A 421 -4.89 4.04 -14.74
CA HIS A 421 -4.16 5.31 -14.82
C HIS A 421 -4.42 6.08 -16.11
N ASP A 422 -4.95 5.39 -17.15
CA ASP A 422 -5.21 5.96 -18.47
C ASP A 422 -6.72 6.06 -18.74
N GLU A 423 -7.17 7.21 -19.16
CA GLU A 423 -8.54 7.46 -19.61
C GLU A 423 -8.96 6.50 -20.72
N ALA A 424 -8.03 6.14 -21.61
CA ALA A 424 -8.29 5.22 -22.71
C ALA A 424 -8.68 3.81 -22.25
N GLU A 425 -8.33 3.41 -21.02
CA GLU A 425 -8.82 2.14 -20.48
C GLU A 425 -10.35 2.15 -20.26
N ILE A 426 -10.94 3.32 -19.98
CA ILE A 426 -12.39 3.47 -19.73
C ILE A 426 -13.12 3.71 -21.03
N ARG A 427 -12.66 4.70 -21.83
CA ARG A 427 -13.29 5.16 -23.08
C ARG A 427 -12.79 4.44 -24.34
N GLY A 428 -11.83 3.51 -24.22
CA GLY A 428 -11.22 2.85 -25.39
C GLY A 428 -10.15 3.69 -26.08
N HIS A 429 -9.32 3.01 -26.87
CA HIS A 429 -8.29 3.64 -27.72
C HIS A 429 -8.87 3.96 -29.08
N ARG A 430 -8.44 5.04 -29.70
CA ARG A 430 -8.87 5.36 -31.08
C ARG A 430 -8.52 4.22 -32.03
N LYS A 431 -9.49 3.79 -32.83
CA LYS A 431 -9.36 2.62 -33.74
C LYS A 431 -8.21 2.69 -34.76
N THR A 432 -7.60 3.87 -34.94
CA THR A 432 -6.49 4.09 -35.86
C THR A 432 -5.14 3.60 -35.32
N TYR A 433 -5.04 3.27 -34.03
CA TYR A 433 -3.81 2.76 -33.43
C TYR A 433 -3.71 1.23 -33.55
N ILE A 434 -2.52 0.72 -33.85
CA ILE A 434 -2.27 -0.72 -33.83
C ILE A 434 -2.47 -1.23 -32.41
N GLY A 435 -3.30 -2.27 -32.24
CA GLY A 435 -3.64 -2.80 -30.92
C GLY A 435 -4.73 -2.02 -30.17
N ALA A 436 -5.45 -1.10 -30.84
CA ALA A 436 -6.59 -0.43 -30.24
C ALA A 436 -7.65 -1.42 -29.73
N MET A 437 -8.21 -1.13 -28.56
CA MET A 437 -9.23 -1.96 -27.92
C MET A 437 -10.37 -1.11 -27.38
N PRO A 438 -11.61 -1.63 -27.34
CA PRO A 438 -12.72 -0.96 -26.70
C PRO A 438 -12.49 -0.77 -25.21
N GLY A 439 -13.11 0.26 -24.64
CA GLY A 439 -13.05 0.59 -23.23
C GLY A 439 -13.59 -0.52 -22.31
N ARG A 440 -13.25 -0.43 -21.04
CA ARG A 440 -13.70 -1.42 -20.02
C ARG A 440 -15.22 -1.42 -19.84
N ILE A 441 -15.89 -0.27 -20.08
CA ILE A 441 -17.36 -0.16 -20.02
C ILE A 441 -17.96 -1.02 -21.13
N VAL A 442 -17.51 -0.83 -22.37
CA VAL A 442 -17.97 -1.63 -23.52
C VAL A 442 -17.69 -3.12 -23.33
N LYS A 443 -16.50 -3.48 -22.89
CA LYS A 443 -16.15 -4.88 -22.56
C LYS A 443 -17.08 -5.46 -21.48
N SER A 444 -17.49 -4.64 -20.51
CA SER A 444 -18.41 -5.06 -19.46
C SER A 444 -19.82 -5.31 -19.99
N LEU A 445 -20.29 -4.49 -20.92
CA LEU A 445 -21.58 -4.67 -21.60
C LEU A 445 -21.59 -5.94 -22.45
N ILE A 446 -20.54 -6.16 -23.24
CA ILE A 446 -20.41 -7.39 -24.05
C ILE A 446 -20.44 -8.64 -23.14
N LYS A 447 -19.72 -8.61 -22.03
CA LYS A 447 -19.69 -9.69 -21.05
C LYS A 447 -21.06 -9.91 -20.36
N ALA A 448 -21.81 -8.85 -20.17
CA ALA A 448 -23.14 -8.91 -19.57
C ALA A 448 -24.19 -9.49 -20.49
N GLU A 449 -24.01 -9.38 -21.82
CA GLU A 449 -25.00 -9.74 -22.84
C GLU A 449 -26.38 -9.06 -22.63
N ALA A 450 -26.39 -7.91 -21.98
CA ALA A 450 -27.58 -7.11 -21.71
C ALA A 450 -27.24 -5.62 -21.60
N SER A 451 -28.15 -4.73 -22.02
CA SER A 451 -27.99 -3.26 -21.97
C SER A 451 -28.33 -2.67 -20.59
N ASN A 452 -28.94 -3.43 -19.68
CA ASN A 452 -29.30 -3.03 -18.32
C ASN A 452 -28.63 -3.86 -17.23
N PRO A 453 -27.31 -4.15 -17.30
CA PRO A 453 -26.65 -4.91 -16.25
C PRO A 453 -26.50 -4.08 -14.97
N VAL A 454 -26.11 -4.76 -13.89
CA VAL A 454 -25.52 -4.13 -12.70
C VAL A 454 -24.01 -4.23 -12.82
N ILE A 455 -23.34 -3.07 -12.94
CA ILE A 455 -21.88 -2.98 -13.02
C ILE A 455 -21.34 -2.50 -11.67
N ILE A 456 -20.50 -3.32 -11.05
CA ILE A 456 -19.79 -2.95 -9.83
C ILE A 456 -18.46 -2.31 -10.19
N LEU A 457 -18.32 -1.05 -9.79
CA LEU A 457 -17.08 -0.27 -9.89
C LEU A 457 -16.28 -0.47 -8.61
N ASP A 458 -15.41 -1.48 -8.61
CA ASP A 458 -14.70 -1.90 -7.40
C ASP A 458 -13.41 -1.10 -7.22
N GLU A 459 -13.14 -0.67 -5.98
CA GLU A 459 -11.96 0.13 -5.59
C GLU A 459 -11.86 1.48 -6.33
N ILE A 460 -12.96 2.25 -6.39
CA ILE A 460 -12.98 3.58 -7.02
C ILE A 460 -12.04 4.59 -6.32
N ASP A 461 -11.74 4.37 -5.05
CA ASP A 461 -10.78 5.12 -4.24
C ASP A 461 -9.32 4.92 -4.65
N LYS A 462 -9.04 4.00 -5.57
CA LYS A 462 -7.70 3.72 -6.12
C LYS A 462 -7.51 4.18 -7.56
N LEU A 463 -8.42 5.01 -8.08
CA LEU A 463 -8.21 5.70 -9.35
C LEU A 463 -7.01 6.63 -9.21
N GLY A 464 -5.98 6.42 -10.02
CA GLY A 464 -4.80 7.28 -10.09
C GLY A 464 -4.96 8.33 -11.19
N SER A 465 -4.42 9.53 -10.99
CA SER A 465 -4.21 10.50 -12.06
C SER A 465 -2.72 10.56 -12.38
N ASP A 466 -2.34 10.25 -13.61
CA ASP A 466 -0.98 10.36 -14.13
C ASP A 466 -0.92 11.39 -15.27
N HIS A 467 0.30 11.74 -15.69
CA HIS A 467 0.55 12.63 -16.85
C HIS A 467 -0.04 12.12 -18.17
N ARG A 468 -0.63 10.92 -18.22
CA ARG A 468 -1.18 10.27 -19.43
C ARG A 468 -2.69 10.43 -19.59
N GLY A 469 -3.38 10.98 -18.61
CA GLY A 469 -4.83 11.19 -18.65
C GLY A 469 -5.47 11.23 -17.27
N ASP A 470 -6.70 11.66 -17.21
CA ASP A 470 -7.51 11.66 -15.98
C ASP A 470 -8.68 10.67 -16.10
N PRO A 471 -8.53 9.41 -15.64
CA PRO A 471 -9.63 8.46 -15.66
C PRO A 471 -10.83 8.90 -14.82
N SER A 472 -10.66 9.84 -13.88
CA SER A 472 -11.75 10.39 -13.10
C SER A 472 -12.70 11.21 -13.96
N SER A 473 -12.18 11.95 -14.95
CA SER A 473 -13.00 12.71 -15.93
C SER A 473 -13.83 11.78 -16.81
N ALA A 474 -13.27 10.65 -17.27
CA ALA A 474 -14.03 9.65 -18.00
C ALA A 474 -15.14 9.03 -17.15
N MET A 475 -14.86 8.79 -15.87
CA MET A 475 -15.86 8.25 -14.94
C MET A 475 -16.96 9.26 -14.64
N LEU A 476 -16.71 10.56 -14.65
CA LEU A 476 -17.75 11.59 -14.50
C LEU A 476 -18.80 11.49 -15.59
N GLU A 477 -18.40 11.28 -16.85
CA GLU A 477 -19.33 11.09 -17.96
C GLU A 477 -20.16 9.81 -17.84
N VAL A 478 -19.52 8.71 -17.43
CA VAL A 478 -20.19 7.41 -17.21
C VAL A 478 -21.22 7.49 -16.07
N LEU A 479 -20.87 8.22 -15.01
CA LEU A 479 -21.65 8.27 -13.77
C LEU A 479 -22.65 9.44 -13.71
N ASP A 480 -22.60 10.38 -14.64
CA ASP A 480 -23.53 11.49 -14.69
C ASP A 480 -24.84 11.06 -15.39
N PRO A 481 -25.98 11.01 -14.69
CA PRO A 481 -27.26 10.63 -15.31
C PRO A 481 -27.72 11.57 -16.45
N GLU A 482 -27.18 12.80 -16.54
CA GLU A 482 -27.47 13.74 -17.60
C GLU A 482 -26.63 13.51 -18.86
N GLN A 483 -25.46 12.84 -18.74
CA GLN A 483 -24.53 12.63 -19.84
C GLN A 483 -24.45 11.16 -20.28
N ASN A 484 -24.74 10.21 -19.40
CA ASN A 484 -24.52 8.78 -19.63
C ASN A 484 -25.42 8.18 -20.75
N HIS A 485 -26.46 8.88 -21.20
CA HIS A 485 -27.29 8.46 -22.33
C HIS A 485 -26.55 8.53 -23.68
N SER A 486 -25.46 9.28 -23.75
CA SER A 486 -24.62 9.46 -24.94
C SER A 486 -23.13 9.17 -24.62
N PHE A 487 -22.85 8.07 -23.92
CA PHE A 487 -21.48 7.68 -23.63
C PHE A 487 -20.72 7.33 -24.90
N HIS A 488 -19.64 8.06 -25.17
CA HIS A 488 -18.80 7.87 -26.34
C HIS A 488 -17.59 7.00 -26.07
N ASP A 489 -17.49 5.86 -26.77
CA ASP A 489 -16.28 5.02 -26.76
C ASP A 489 -15.43 5.34 -27.99
N ASN A 490 -14.15 5.70 -27.77
CA ASN A 490 -13.24 6.12 -28.82
C ASN A 490 -12.89 4.99 -29.83
N TYR A 491 -13.01 3.72 -29.43
CA TYR A 491 -12.79 2.59 -30.32
C TYR A 491 -13.98 2.35 -31.23
N LEU A 492 -15.19 2.40 -30.65
CA LEU A 492 -16.43 2.20 -31.41
C LEU A 492 -16.78 3.40 -32.26
N ASP A 493 -16.39 4.62 -31.85
CA ASP A 493 -16.68 5.89 -32.52
C ASP A 493 -18.20 6.11 -32.74
N VAL A 494 -18.99 5.59 -31.77
CA VAL A 494 -20.46 5.72 -31.69
C VAL A 494 -20.85 5.86 -30.22
N ASP A 495 -22.00 6.50 -29.99
CA ASP A 495 -22.53 6.68 -28.66
C ASP A 495 -23.33 5.44 -28.23
N TYR A 496 -23.22 5.11 -26.94
CA TYR A 496 -23.99 4.03 -26.32
C TYR A 496 -24.77 4.55 -25.12
N ASP A 497 -26.04 4.20 -25.05
CA ASP A 497 -26.91 4.61 -23.94
C ASP A 497 -26.68 3.74 -22.69
N LEU A 498 -26.06 4.35 -21.66
CA LEU A 498 -25.82 3.75 -20.36
C LEU A 498 -26.93 4.08 -19.34
N SER A 499 -27.97 4.83 -19.70
CA SER A 499 -29.00 5.30 -18.77
C SER A 499 -29.78 4.19 -18.07
N LYS A 500 -29.81 2.99 -18.62
CA LYS A 500 -30.45 1.80 -18.04
C LYS A 500 -29.47 0.90 -17.24
N VAL A 501 -28.16 1.19 -17.26
CA VAL A 501 -27.15 0.48 -16.49
C VAL A 501 -27.20 0.92 -15.04
N MET A 502 -27.21 -0.01 -14.10
CA MET A 502 -27.11 0.30 -12.69
C MET A 502 -25.65 0.21 -12.24
N PHE A 503 -25.05 1.34 -11.87
CA PHE A 503 -23.71 1.39 -11.32
C PHE A 503 -23.74 1.35 -9.81
N ILE A 504 -22.89 0.51 -9.20
CA ILE A 504 -22.65 0.47 -7.75
C ILE A 504 -21.14 0.60 -7.53
N ALA A 505 -20.69 1.66 -6.90
CA ALA A 505 -19.29 1.87 -6.57
C ALA A 505 -18.94 1.23 -5.23
N THR A 506 -17.67 0.81 -5.05
CA THR A 506 -17.13 0.42 -3.75
C THR A 506 -15.85 1.18 -3.46
N ALA A 507 -15.69 1.63 -2.22
CA ALA A 507 -14.50 2.34 -1.76
C ALA A 507 -14.08 1.87 -0.36
N ASN A 508 -12.79 1.96 -0.05
CA ASN A 508 -12.31 1.77 1.32
C ASN A 508 -12.09 3.12 2.02
N ASN A 509 -11.68 4.14 1.29
CA ASN A 509 -11.41 5.48 1.81
C ASN A 509 -12.04 6.54 0.88
N LEU A 510 -12.85 7.43 1.43
CA LEU A 510 -13.45 8.53 0.66
C LEU A 510 -12.47 9.67 0.37
N GLY A 511 -11.45 9.86 1.22
CA GLY A 511 -10.53 10.98 1.11
C GLY A 511 -9.65 10.99 -0.15
N THR A 512 -9.57 9.86 -0.86
CA THR A 512 -8.80 9.73 -2.11
C THR A 512 -9.66 9.87 -3.36
N ILE A 513 -10.99 9.94 -3.21
CA ILE A 513 -11.93 10.10 -4.32
C ILE A 513 -12.09 11.59 -4.63
N PRO A 514 -11.98 12.00 -5.90
CA PRO A 514 -12.21 13.39 -6.29
C PRO A 514 -13.59 13.90 -5.86
N PRO A 515 -13.68 15.13 -5.30
CA PRO A 515 -14.97 15.68 -4.83
C PRO A 515 -16.08 15.68 -5.89
N ALA A 516 -15.73 15.94 -7.15
CA ALA A 516 -16.67 15.92 -8.26
C ALA A 516 -17.35 14.57 -8.49
N LEU A 517 -16.67 13.46 -8.19
CA LEU A 517 -17.25 12.12 -8.21
C LEU A 517 -18.12 11.86 -6.98
N LEU A 518 -17.67 12.31 -5.81
CA LEU A 518 -18.43 12.13 -4.56
C LEU A 518 -19.79 12.83 -4.60
N ASP A 519 -19.87 14.01 -5.21
CA ASP A 519 -21.12 14.78 -5.33
C ASP A 519 -22.21 14.06 -6.16
N ARG A 520 -21.82 13.07 -6.99
CA ARG A 520 -22.72 12.26 -7.80
C ARG A 520 -23.10 10.92 -7.16
N MET A 521 -22.58 10.66 -5.97
CA MET A 521 -22.75 9.38 -5.31
C MET A 521 -23.59 9.50 -4.04
N GLU A 522 -24.50 8.58 -3.83
CA GLU A 522 -25.13 8.32 -2.55
C GLU A 522 -24.22 7.43 -1.71
N LEU A 523 -23.66 8.01 -0.66
CA LEU A 523 -22.69 7.33 0.20
C LEU A 523 -23.40 6.47 1.24
N ILE A 524 -23.15 5.17 1.21
CA ILE A 524 -23.66 4.21 2.20
C ILE A 524 -22.48 3.58 2.95
N GLU A 525 -22.39 3.89 4.25
CA GLU A 525 -21.34 3.34 5.10
C GLU A 525 -21.61 1.88 5.44
N VAL A 526 -20.66 1.02 5.12
CA VAL A 526 -20.65 -0.39 5.50
C VAL A 526 -19.66 -0.57 6.64
N SER A 527 -20.13 -0.52 7.87
CA SER A 527 -19.31 -0.67 9.08
C SER A 527 -18.71 -2.07 9.21
N GLY A 528 -17.68 -2.20 10.05
CA GLY A 528 -17.12 -3.50 10.43
C GLY A 528 -18.11 -4.37 11.21
N TYR A 529 -17.81 -5.67 11.26
CA TYR A 529 -18.60 -6.65 12.01
C TYR A 529 -18.07 -6.84 13.43
N ILE A 530 -18.97 -7.04 14.35
CA ILE A 530 -18.64 -7.46 15.71
C ILE A 530 -18.38 -8.97 15.77
N THR A 531 -17.78 -9.44 16.86
CA THR A 531 -17.43 -10.87 17.03
C THR A 531 -18.63 -11.78 16.83
N GLU A 532 -19.78 -11.43 17.40
CA GLU A 532 -21.03 -12.19 17.31
C GLU A 532 -21.54 -12.26 15.85
N GLU A 533 -21.48 -11.14 15.13
CA GLU A 533 -21.83 -11.08 13.70
C GLU A 533 -20.88 -11.92 12.86
N LYS A 534 -19.55 -11.81 13.12
CA LYS A 534 -18.53 -12.64 12.44
C LYS A 534 -18.76 -14.13 12.64
N VAL A 535 -19.14 -14.54 13.86
CA VAL A 535 -19.48 -15.94 14.16
C VAL A 535 -20.69 -16.41 13.36
N GLU A 536 -21.74 -15.61 13.29
CA GLU A 536 -22.94 -15.97 12.52
C GLU A 536 -22.66 -15.97 11.01
N ILE A 537 -21.86 -15.00 10.50
CA ILE A 537 -21.40 -14.98 9.10
C ILE A 537 -20.54 -16.22 8.82
N ALA A 538 -19.60 -16.53 9.69
CA ALA A 538 -18.77 -17.73 9.54
C ALA A 538 -19.61 -18.99 9.47
N ARG A 539 -20.57 -19.16 10.39
CA ARG A 539 -21.43 -20.34 10.46
C ARG A 539 -22.34 -20.48 9.24
N ARG A 540 -22.95 -19.37 8.78
CA ARG A 540 -23.96 -19.38 7.71
C ARG A 540 -23.35 -19.38 6.32
N HIS A 541 -22.23 -18.70 6.13
CA HIS A 541 -21.66 -18.43 4.80
C HIS A 541 -20.24 -18.96 4.60
N LEU A 542 -19.29 -18.65 5.52
CA LEU A 542 -17.90 -19.00 5.28
C LEU A 542 -17.61 -20.50 5.42
N VAL A 543 -18.09 -21.12 6.50
CA VAL A 543 -17.86 -22.56 6.73
C VAL A 543 -18.47 -23.41 5.61
N PRO A 544 -19.73 -23.20 5.19
CA PRO A 544 -20.30 -23.96 4.06
C PRO A 544 -19.52 -23.75 2.75
N LYS A 545 -19.12 -22.53 2.46
CA LYS A 545 -18.33 -22.17 1.27
C LYS A 545 -16.97 -22.86 1.28
N GLU A 546 -16.28 -22.81 2.42
CA GLU A 546 -14.94 -23.41 2.53
C GLU A 546 -14.98 -24.95 2.58
N LEU A 547 -16.05 -25.54 3.06
CA LEU A 547 -16.27 -27.00 2.92
C LEU A 547 -16.37 -27.39 1.44
N GLU A 548 -17.18 -26.66 0.68
CA GLU A 548 -17.34 -26.89 -0.76
C GLU A 548 -16.02 -26.68 -1.52
N ASN A 549 -15.33 -25.57 -1.27
CA ASN A 549 -14.05 -25.24 -1.90
C ASN A 549 -12.96 -26.30 -1.66
N ASN A 550 -13.00 -26.97 -0.51
CA ASN A 550 -12.03 -28.00 -0.15
C ASN A 550 -12.54 -29.44 -0.37
N GLY A 551 -13.71 -29.63 -1.03
CA GLY A 551 -14.27 -30.93 -1.33
C GLY A 551 -14.77 -31.71 -0.10
N LEU A 552 -15.02 -31.03 1.02
CA LEU A 552 -15.48 -31.63 2.27
C LEU A 552 -16.99 -31.55 2.40
N LYS A 553 -17.60 -32.62 2.90
CA LYS A 553 -19.06 -32.66 3.17
C LYS A 553 -19.37 -32.20 4.59
N LYS A 554 -20.50 -31.52 4.78
CA LYS A 554 -20.98 -31.03 6.11
C LYS A 554 -21.15 -32.17 7.13
N GLU A 555 -21.32 -33.39 6.68
CA GLU A 555 -21.47 -34.55 7.54
C GLU A 555 -20.17 -34.90 8.27
N TYR A 556 -19.03 -34.63 7.68
CA TYR A 556 -17.73 -35.01 8.20
C TYR A 556 -17.04 -33.93 9.05
N VAL A 557 -17.43 -32.66 8.88
CA VAL A 557 -16.77 -31.57 9.58
C VAL A 557 -17.79 -30.64 10.21
N LYS A 558 -17.68 -30.44 11.52
CA LYS A 558 -18.47 -29.48 12.30
C LYS A 558 -17.52 -28.56 13.05
N ILE A 559 -17.80 -27.28 13.04
CA ILE A 559 -17.06 -26.29 13.85
C ILE A 559 -18.03 -25.72 14.88
N SER A 560 -17.68 -25.86 16.16
CA SER A 560 -18.51 -25.33 17.24
C SER A 560 -18.49 -23.79 17.23
N LYS A 561 -19.57 -23.18 17.74
CA LYS A 561 -19.67 -21.72 17.89
C LYS A 561 -18.48 -21.17 18.70
N ALA A 562 -18.14 -21.83 19.81
CA ALA A 562 -17.03 -21.46 20.67
C ALA A 562 -15.66 -21.57 19.95
N ALA A 563 -15.50 -22.53 19.02
CA ALA A 563 -14.27 -22.61 18.21
C ALA A 563 -14.16 -21.44 17.20
N LEU A 564 -15.28 -21.04 16.60
CA LEU A 564 -15.30 -19.84 15.72
C LEU A 564 -15.00 -18.56 16.51
N GLU A 565 -15.60 -18.39 17.70
CA GLU A 565 -15.28 -17.29 18.59
C GLU A 565 -13.79 -17.26 18.94
N TYR A 566 -13.24 -18.45 19.29
CA TYR A 566 -11.83 -18.58 19.63
C TYR A 566 -10.90 -18.23 18.44
N ILE A 567 -11.26 -18.62 17.21
CA ILE A 567 -10.52 -18.26 15.99
C ILE A 567 -10.56 -16.74 15.79
N ILE A 568 -11.74 -16.13 15.89
CA ILE A 568 -11.91 -14.69 15.69
C ILE A 568 -11.08 -13.90 16.69
N GLU A 569 -11.11 -14.28 17.96
CA GLU A 569 -10.47 -13.54 19.04
C GLU A 569 -8.95 -13.71 19.10
N ASN A 570 -8.43 -14.88 18.69
CA ASN A 570 -7.02 -15.21 18.90
C ASN A 570 -6.20 -15.33 17.60
N TYR A 571 -6.84 -15.35 16.42
CA TYR A 571 -6.15 -15.55 15.15
C TYR A 571 -6.53 -14.52 14.07
N THR A 572 -7.45 -13.60 14.36
CA THR A 572 -7.82 -12.54 13.42
C THR A 572 -7.86 -11.17 14.11
N ARG A 573 -7.43 -10.12 13.37
CA ARG A 573 -7.49 -8.73 13.81
C ARG A 573 -7.90 -7.87 12.62
N GLU A 574 -9.19 -7.92 12.28
CA GLU A 574 -9.77 -7.23 11.13
C GLU A 574 -11.19 -6.75 11.41
N SER A 575 -11.63 -5.69 10.73
CA SER A 575 -13.03 -5.22 10.80
C SER A 575 -13.98 -6.12 10.01
N GLY A 576 -13.51 -6.72 8.93
CA GLY A 576 -14.26 -7.62 8.07
C GLY A 576 -14.14 -9.09 8.47
N VAL A 577 -14.29 -9.97 7.49
CA VAL A 577 -14.24 -11.43 7.63
C VAL A 577 -13.28 -12.11 6.64
N ARG A 578 -12.40 -11.35 5.98
CA ARG A 578 -11.50 -11.88 4.95
C ARG A 578 -10.36 -12.71 5.52
N GLU A 579 -9.80 -12.27 6.64
CA GLU A 579 -8.77 -13.03 7.36
C GLU A 579 -9.39 -14.25 8.04
N LEU A 580 -10.57 -14.10 8.62
CA LEU A 580 -11.34 -15.21 9.19
C LEU A 580 -11.60 -16.30 8.14
N GLU A 581 -12.00 -15.93 6.92
CA GLU A 581 -12.17 -16.86 5.81
C GLU A 581 -10.89 -17.64 5.52
N LYS A 582 -9.73 -16.94 5.46
CA LYS A 582 -8.42 -17.59 5.26
C LYS A 582 -8.05 -18.55 6.39
N LYS A 583 -8.34 -18.19 7.65
CA LYS A 583 -8.07 -19.07 8.80
C LYS A 583 -8.97 -20.30 8.77
N ILE A 584 -10.26 -20.14 8.46
CA ILE A 584 -11.19 -21.26 8.28
C ILE A 584 -10.72 -22.16 7.12
N ASN A 585 -10.35 -21.57 5.98
CA ASN A 585 -9.80 -22.32 4.84
C ASN A 585 -8.56 -23.14 5.24
N LYS A 586 -7.65 -22.54 6.03
CA LYS A 586 -6.45 -23.23 6.54
C LYS A 586 -6.81 -24.44 7.40
N VAL A 587 -7.84 -24.32 8.24
CA VAL A 587 -8.36 -25.44 9.04
C VAL A 587 -8.92 -26.52 8.12
N MET A 588 -9.78 -26.14 7.15
CA MET A 588 -10.40 -27.09 6.21
C MET A 588 -9.36 -27.85 5.36
N ARG A 589 -8.31 -27.15 4.88
CA ARG A 589 -7.22 -27.80 4.13
C ARG A 589 -6.46 -28.84 4.94
N LYS A 590 -6.21 -28.59 6.23
CA LYS A 590 -5.55 -29.57 7.09
C LYS A 590 -6.42 -30.79 7.32
N ILE A 591 -7.72 -30.60 7.54
CA ILE A 591 -8.69 -31.67 7.68
C ILE A 591 -8.79 -32.48 6.37
N ALA A 592 -8.83 -31.80 5.23
CA ALA A 592 -8.81 -32.47 3.92
C ALA A 592 -7.55 -33.33 3.74
N LEU A 593 -6.39 -32.88 4.23
CA LEU A 593 -5.16 -33.66 4.22
C LEU A 593 -5.25 -34.90 5.11
N GLU A 594 -5.86 -34.79 6.31
CA GLU A 594 -6.08 -35.91 7.22
C GLU A 594 -7.02 -36.95 6.57
N PHE A 595 -8.11 -36.50 5.94
CA PHE A 595 -9.02 -37.40 5.21
C PHE A 595 -8.34 -38.07 4.01
N ALA A 596 -7.46 -37.37 3.31
CA ALA A 596 -6.72 -37.95 2.20
C ALA A 596 -5.72 -39.03 2.64
N ARG A 597 -5.19 -38.96 3.86
CA ARG A 597 -4.26 -39.95 4.43
C ARG A 597 -4.97 -41.15 5.05
N ASP A 598 -6.01 -40.88 5.87
CA ASP A 598 -6.60 -41.89 6.75
C ASP A 598 -7.98 -42.40 6.27
N GLY A 599 -8.53 -41.82 5.18
CA GLY A 599 -9.87 -42.04 4.69
C GLY A 599 -10.95 -41.40 5.56
N PHE A 600 -12.18 -41.32 5.05
CA PHE A 600 -13.33 -40.66 5.71
C PHE A 600 -13.89 -41.51 6.88
N LYS A 601 -13.04 -41.84 7.85
CA LYS A 601 -13.42 -42.75 8.95
C LYS A 601 -13.97 -42.03 10.19
N THR A 602 -13.65 -40.73 10.37
CA THR A 602 -14.00 -39.98 11.61
C THR A 602 -14.67 -38.65 11.29
N VAL A 603 -15.67 -38.31 12.10
CA VAL A 603 -16.29 -36.97 12.06
C VAL A 603 -15.43 -36.03 12.91
N HIS A 604 -14.97 -34.94 12.30
CA HIS A 604 -14.22 -33.90 13.01
C HIS A 604 -15.18 -32.87 13.61
N ASP A 605 -15.33 -32.90 14.95
CA ASP A 605 -16.05 -31.86 15.72
C ASP A 605 -15.03 -30.94 16.39
N ILE A 606 -14.79 -29.81 15.74
CA ILE A 606 -13.72 -28.86 16.11
C ILE A 606 -14.16 -28.01 17.30
N LYS A 607 -13.49 -28.21 18.44
CA LYS A 607 -13.62 -27.46 19.68
C LYS A 607 -12.50 -26.40 19.81
N PRO A 608 -12.60 -25.43 20.73
CA PRO A 608 -11.54 -24.42 20.94
C PRO A 608 -10.16 -25.00 21.19
N THR A 609 -10.08 -26.16 21.88
CA THR A 609 -8.82 -26.88 22.15
C THR A 609 -8.14 -27.38 20.89
N ASP A 610 -8.92 -27.76 19.89
CA ASP A 610 -8.40 -28.39 18.67
C ASP A 610 -7.90 -27.34 17.66
N VAL A 611 -8.40 -26.10 17.74
CA VAL A 611 -8.00 -25.00 16.87
C VAL A 611 -6.49 -24.80 16.87
N ARG A 612 -5.86 -24.96 18.03
CA ARG A 612 -4.40 -24.81 18.17
C ARG A 612 -3.61 -25.84 17.36
N ASN A 613 -4.15 -27.05 17.18
CA ASN A 613 -3.51 -28.10 16.37
C ASN A 613 -3.51 -27.72 14.89
N TYR A 614 -4.57 -27.03 14.43
CA TYR A 614 -4.73 -26.61 13.04
C TYR A 614 -4.05 -25.28 12.72
N LEU A 615 -4.15 -24.28 13.60
CA LEU A 615 -3.66 -22.93 13.32
C LEU A 615 -2.29 -22.62 13.95
N GLY A 616 -1.88 -23.37 15.00
CA GLY A 616 -0.66 -23.12 15.77
C GLY A 616 -0.93 -22.32 17.04
N ALA A 617 0.10 -21.68 17.59
CA ALA A 617 -0.05 -20.80 18.75
C ALA A 617 -0.95 -19.60 18.41
N PRO A 618 -1.73 -19.10 19.39
CA PRO A 618 -2.51 -17.86 19.21
C PRO A 618 -1.61 -16.72 18.74
N GLU A 619 -2.06 -15.99 17.72
CA GLU A 619 -1.33 -14.84 17.16
C GLU A 619 -1.57 -13.58 17.98
N TYR A 620 -2.73 -13.50 18.64
CA TYR A 620 -3.16 -12.37 19.46
C TYR A 620 -3.54 -12.84 20.86
N SER A 621 -3.16 -12.05 21.88
CA SER A 621 -3.64 -12.23 23.25
C SER A 621 -4.86 -11.35 23.46
N ARG A 622 -5.81 -11.78 24.30
CA ARG A 622 -6.93 -10.93 24.70
C ARG A 622 -6.43 -9.75 25.52
N ASP A 623 -6.84 -8.55 25.13
CA ASP A 623 -6.77 -7.38 25.99
C ASP A 623 -7.72 -7.61 27.16
N LYS A 624 -7.16 -7.81 28.34
CA LYS A 624 -7.94 -7.94 29.57
C LYS A 624 -7.75 -6.68 30.39
N TYR A 625 -8.84 -6.24 31.02
CA TYR A 625 -8.76 -5.21 32.04
C TYR A 625 -7.76 -5.63 33.13
N GLN A 626 -6.75 -4.80 33.41
CA GLN A 626 -5.63 -5.12 34.31
C GLN A 626 -5.86 -4.72 35.77
N GLY A 627 -7.02 -4.12 36.08
CA GLY A 627 -7.30 -3.61 37.43
C GLY A 627 -6.97 -2.13 37.61
N ASN A 628 -7.09 -1.64 38.82
CA ASN A 628 -6.93 -0.24 39.21
C ASN A 628 -6.04 -0.05 40.45
N GLU A 629 -5.13 -0.97 40.72
CA GLU A 629 -4.32 -0.97 41.95
C GLU A 629 -3.26 0.15 41.98
N TYR A 630 -2.92 0.70 40.81
CA TYR A 630 -1.88 1.73 40.65
C TYR A 630 -2.52 3.10 40.36
N ALA A 631 -1.97 4.16 40.94
CA ALA A 631 -2.34 5.53 40.57
C ALA A 631 -1.81 5.84 39.16
N GLY A 632 -2.57 6.64 38.40
CA GLY A 632 -2.18 7.05 37.06
C GLY A 632 -2.45 6.05 35.95
N VAL A 633 -3.11 4.91 36.25
CA VAL A 633 -3.49 3.91 35.25
C VAL A 633 -4.98 4.02 34.93
N VAL A 634 -5.32 4.36 33.70
CA VAL A 634 -6.70 4.55 33.24
C VAL A 634 -6.95 3.82 31.95
N THR A 635 -8.13 3.21 31.83
CA THR A 635 -8.55 2.53 30.59
C THR A 635 -9.33 3.49 29.69
N GLY A 636 -8.79 3.75 28.53
CA GLY A 636 -9.45 4.44 27.44
C GLY A 636 -10.02 3.47 26.40
N LEU A 637 -10.79 4.01 25.46
CA LEU A 637 -11.35 3.27 24.33
C LEU A 637 -10.83 3.87 23.03
N ALA A 638 -10.19 3.05 22.21
CA ALA A 638 -9.69 3.40 20.90
C ALA A 638 -10.52 2.74 19.79
N TRP A 639 -10.53 3.39 18.64
CA TRP A 639 -11.02 2.83 17.39
C TRP A 639 -9.88 2.78 16.37
N THR A 640 -9.73 1.65 15.72
CA THR A 640 -8.73 1.40 14.68
C THR A 640 -9.40 0.87 13.42
N ALA A 641 -8.67 0.85 12.32
CA ALA A 641 -9.14 0.25 11.06
C ALA A 641 -9.53 -1.24 11.20
N VAL A 642 -9.14 -1.90 12.29
CA VAL A 642 -9.44 -3.32 12.57
C VAL A 642 -10.54 -3.52 13.60
N GLY A 643 -11.04 -2.44 14.19
CA GLY A 643 -12.15 -2.47 15.18
C GLY A 643 -11.84 -1.65 16.42
N GLY A 644 -12.68 -1.80 17.46
CA GLY A 644 -12.45 -1.16 18.75
C GLY A 644 -11.47 -1.95 19.63
N GLU A 645 -10.65 -1.24 20.37
CA GLU A 645 -9.68 -1.78 21.34
C GLU A 645 -9.73 -1.00 22.65
N ILE A 646 -9.31 -1.63 23.75
CA ILE A 646 -9.05 -0.92 24.99
C ILE A 646 -7.64 -0.34 24.95
N LEU A 647 -7.45 0.81 25.55
CA LEU A 647 -6.19 1.53 25.58
C LEU A 647 -5.86 1.84 27.04
N PHE A 648 -4.68 1.46 27.48
CA PHE A 648 -4.19 1.89 28.80
C PHE A 648 -3.40 3.19 28.66
N VAL A 649 -3.69 4.13 29.55
CA VAL A 649 -2.89 5.34 29.73
C VAL A 649 -2.29 5.28 31.11
N GLU A 650 -0.96 5.30 31.16
CA GLU A 650 -0.19 5.17 32.39
C GLU A 650 0.59 6.46 32.64
N THR A 651 0.37 7.09 33.78
CA THR A 651 1.11 8.28 34.19
C THR A 651 1.98 7.97 35.39
N SER A 652 3.26 8.29 35.29
CA SER A 652 4.24 8.16 36.36
C SER A 652 4.86 9.53 36.68
N LEU A 653 5.13 9.75 37.98
CA LEU A 653 5.76 10.97 38.48
C LEU A 653 7.17 10.64 38.96
N SER A 654 8.15 11.47 38.61
CA SER A 654 9.51 11.36 39.08
C SER A 654 10.04 12.72 39.56
N LYS A 655 10.84 12.71 40.65
CA LYS A 655 11.46 13.95 41.16
C LYS A 655 12.39 14.55 40.08
N GLY A 656 12.18 15.82 39.78
CA GLY A 656 13.00 16.56 38.81
C GLY A 656 12.79 18.06 38.90
N LYS A 657 13.73 18.84 38.40
CA LYS A 657 13.59 20.29 38.30
C LYS A 657 13.02 20.64 36.93
N GLY A 658 11.91 21.41 36.88
CA GLY A 658 11.39 22.00 35.64
C GLY A 658 10.20 21.35 34.98
N GLY A 659 9.44 20.48 35.69
CA GLY A 659 8.09 20.02 35.25
C GLY A 659 8.03 19.42 33.84
N LYS A 660 9.02 18.64 33.43
CA LYS A 660 9.09 18.10 32.07
C LYS A 660 8.01 17.06 31.82
N LEU A 661 7.21 17.28 30.78
CA LEU A 661 6.30 16.25 30.23
C LEU A 661 7.06 15.36 29.24
N THR A 662 7.05 14.07 29.48
CA THR A 662 7.60 13.06 28.57
C THR A 662 6.47 12.16 28.10
N LEU A 663 6.35 11.97 26.77
CA LEU A 663 5.32 11.17 26.14
C LEU A 663 5.98 9.99 25.42
N THR A 664 5.50 8.77 25.66
CA THR A 664 5.99 7.56 25.01
C THR A 664 4.83 6.63 24.63
N GLY A 665 5.04 5.74 23.66
CA GLY A 665 4.03 4.78 23.19
C GLY A 665 3.64 4.96 21.72
N ASN A 666 4.51 5.56 20.89
CA ASN A 666 4.27 5.80 19.45
C ASN A 666 3.00 6.63 19.20
N LEU A 667 2.91 7.78 19.90
CA LEU A 667 1.78 8.69 19.81
C LEU A 667 1.93 9.61 18.59
N GLY A 668 0.85 9.75 17.81
CA GLY A 668 0.73 10.74 16.75
C GLY A 668 0.62 12.18 17.32
N ASP A 669 0.65 13.15 16.45
CA ASP A 669 0.74 14.56 16.87
C ASP A 669 -0.55 15.04 17.56
N VAL A 670 -1.72 14.62 17.09
CA VAL A 670 -3.01 14.96 17.72
C VAL A 670 -3.11 14.37 19.14
N MET A 671 -2.61 13.18 19.35
CA MET A 671 -2.64 12.55 20.67
C MET A 671 -1.62 13.19 21.63
N LYS A 672 -0.46 13.64 21.12
CA LYS A 672 0.53 14.42 21.91
C LYS A 672 -0.04 15.78 22.32
N GLU A 673 -0.72 16.46 21.40
CA GLU A 673 -1.42 17.71 21.65
C GLU A 673 -2.49 17.52 22.73
N SER A 674 -3.28 16.45 22.64
CA SER A 674 -4.30 16.10 23.64
C SER A 674 -3.69 15.88 25.03
N ALA A 675 -2.50 15.24 25.12
CA ALA A 675 -1.80 15.06 26.39
C ALA A 675 -1.26 16.39 26.99
N MET A 676 -0.74 17.28 26.12
CA MET A 676 -0.31 18.60 26.54
C MET A 676 -1.50 19.43 27.04
N LEU A 677 -2.61 19.41 26.31
CA LEU A 677 -3.85 20.10 26.67
C LEU A 677 -4.38 19.60 28.03
N ALA A 678 -4.36 18.28 28.24
CA ALA A 678 -4.78 17.67 29.50
C ALA A 678 -3.93 18.16 30.69
N LEU A 679 -2.62 18.27 30.52
CA LEU A 679 -1.71 18.76 31.54
C LEU A 679 -1.95 20.25 31.82
N GLU A 680 -2.06 21.09 30.80
CA GLU A 680 -2.28 22.54 30.96
C GLU A 680 -3.65 22.84 31.59
N TYR A 681 -4.67 22.04 31.30
CA TYR A 681 -5.96 22.13 31.98
C TYR A 681 -5.80 21.91 33.49
N LEU A 682 -5.10 20.86 33.91
CA LEU A 682 -4.90 20.52 35.34
C LEU A 682 -4.05 21.57 36.05
N LYS A 683 -3.04 22.15 35.40
CA LYS A 683 -2.23 23.25 35.90
C LYS A 683 -3.09 24.51 36.18
N ALA A 684 -4.01 24.82 35.27
CA ALA A 684 -4.90 25.96 35.40
C ALA A 684 -5.99 25.75 36.47
N HIS A 685 -6.26 24.52 36.90
CA HIS A 685 -7.35 24.14 37.77
C HIS A 685 -6.88 23.29 38.96
N THR A 686 -5.72 23.58 39.51
CA THR A 686 -5.13 22.86 40.68
C THR A 686 -6.08 22.77 41.90
N CYS A 687 -6.91 23.81 42.12
CA CYS A 687 -7.92 23.84 43.16
C CYS A 687 -8.94 22.69 43.08
N LEU A 688 -9.30 22.21 41.89
CA LEU A 688 -10.21 21.10 41.68
C LEU A 688 -9.68 19.79 42.27
N LEU A 689 -8.37 19.61 42.27
CA LEU A 689 -7.70 18.41 42.74
C LEU A 689 -7.17 18.56 44.18
N GLY A 690 -7.21 19.78 44.77
CA GLY A 690 -6.63 20.08 46.08
C GLY A 690 -5.10 19.87 46.12
N ILE A 691 -4.40 20.11 45.04
CA ILE A 691 -2.93 19.96 44.92
C ILE A 691 -2.24 21.32 44.86
N SER A 692 -0.96 21.38 45.32
CA SER A 692 -0.14 22.58 45.21
C SER A 692 0.41 22.74 43.77
N GLU A 693 0.42 23.98 43.27
CA GLU A 693 1.02 24.32 41.98
C GLU A 693 2.51 23.93 41.91
N GLU A 694 3.23 23.98 43.04
CA GLU A 694 4.66 23.63 43.12
C GLU A 694 4.97 22.16 42.73
N ILE A 695 3.95 21.27 42.69
CA ILE A 695 4.13 19.92 42.22
C ILE A 695 4.62 19.90 40.78
N PHE A 696 4.07 20.81 39.95
CA PHE A 696 4.46 20.88 38.55
C PHE A 696 5.89 21.38 38.30
N ASP A 697 6.48 22.10 39.27
CA ASP A 697 7.86 22.58 39.18
C ASP A 697 8.87 21.56 39.70
N ASN A 698 8.46 20.71 40.66
CA ASN A 698 9.33 19.81 41.36
C ASN A 698 9.28 18.33 40.87
N TRP A 699 8.30 17.99 40.02
CA TRP A 699 8.10 16.67 39.51
C TRP A 699 8.00 16.64 37.99
N ASN A 700 8.74 15.72 37.37
CA ASN A 700 8.58 15.40 35.95
C ASN A 700 7.41 14.43 35.79
N ILE A 701 6.68 14.59 34.71
CA ILE A 701 5.50 13.80 34.39
C ILE A 701 5.84 12.94 33.17
N HIS A 702 5.63 11.64 33.28
CA HIS A 702 5.78 10.72 32.17
C HIS A 702 4.45 10.03 31.88
N VAL A 703 3.91 10.25 30.69
CA VAL A 703 2.71 9.55 30.21
C VAL A 703 3.16 8.51 29.19
N HIS A 704 2.79 7.28 29.45
CA HIS A 704 3.06 6.14 28.61
C HIS A 704 1.77 5.49 28.14
N VAL A 705 1.70 5.16 26.85
CA VAL A 705 0.62 4.35 26.29
C VAL A 705 1.22 3.06 25.77
N PRO A 706 1.01 1.92 26.45
CA PRO A 706 1.60 0.62 26.06
C PRO A 706 1.32 0.22 24.61
N GLU A 707 2.03 -0.82 24.10
CA GLU A 707 1.98 -1.29 22.73
C GLU A 707 2.53 -0.30 21.68
N GLY A 708 3.76 0.16 21.90
CA GLY A 708 4.46 1.12 21.02
C GLY A 708 4.68 0.67 19.57
N ALA A 709 4.45 -0.59 19.25
CA ALA A 709 4.53 -1.11 17.88
C ALA A 709 3.37 -0.61 16.99
N ILE A 710 2.25 -0.20 17.58
CA ILE A 710 1.06 0.28 16.87
C ILE A 710 1.01 1.80 17.00
N PRO A 711 1.00 2.56 15.89
CA PRO A 711 0.80 4.01 15.94
C PRO A 711 -0.58 4.33 16.51
N LYS A 712 -0.63 5.29 17.45
CA LYS A 712 -1.86 5.76 18.09
C LYS A 712 -2.01 7.24 17.86
N ASP A 713 -3.12 7.64 17.26
CA ASP A 713 -3.42 9.06 17.03
C ASP A 713 -4.92 9.33 17.20
N GLY A 714 -5.23 10.57 17.57
CA GLY A 714 -6.59 11.06 17.70
C GLY A 714 -6.89 11.73 19.05
N PRO A 715 -7.89 12.62 19.09
CA PRO A 715 -8.22 13.43 20.26
C PRO A 715 -9.05 12.67 21.31
N SER A 716 -9.57 11.49 20.98
CA SER A 716 -10.57 10.76 21.77
C SER A 716 -10.08 10.20 23.13
N ALA A 717 -8.75 10.29 23.39
CA ALA A 717 -8.15 9.93 24.66
C ALA A 717 -8.03 11.12 25.63
N GLY A 718 -8.54 12.30 25.31
CA GLY A 718 -8.37 13.51 26.10
C GLY A 718 -8.83 13.38 27.54
N ILE A 719 -10.06 12.90 27.76
CA ILE A 719 -10.57 12.69 29.12
C ILE A 719 -9.81 11.59 29.87
N THR A 720 -9.32 10.57 29.16
CA THR A 720 -8.48 9.49 29.72
C THR A 720 -7.14 10.03 30.20
N MET A 721 -6.51 10.92 29.41
CA MET A 721 -5.25 11.59 29.77
C MET A 721 -5.40 12.46 31.02
N VAL A 722 -6.44 13.28 31.04
CA VAL A 722 -6.73 14.12 32.24
C VAL A 722 -6.93 13.27 33.47
N THR A 723 -7.73 12.21 33.37
CA THR A 723 -8.01 11.32 34.50
C THR A 723 -6.77 10.58 34.97
N SER A 724 -5.90 10.14 34.06
CA SER A 724 -4.64 9.51 34.38
C SER A 724 -3.67 10.45 35.10
N LEU A 725 -3.53 11.66 34.61
CA LEU A 725 -2.74 12.71 35.25
C LEU A 725 -3.30 13.09 36.63
N ALA A 726 -4.62 13.28 36.74
CA ALA A 726 -5.28 13.60 37.99
C ALA A 726 -5.13 12.48 39.04
N SER A 727 -5.28 11.22 38.64
CA SER A 727 -5.04 10.06 39.50
C SER A 727 -3.59 10.00 40.00
N ALA A 728 -2.62 10.20 39.12
CA ALA A 728 -1.20 10.22 39.46
C ALA A 728 -0.87 11.36 40.45
N LEU A 729 -1.38 12.58 40.21
CA LEU A 729 -1.12 13.78 41.01
C LEU A 729 -1.80 13.71 42.38
N THR A 730 -3.00 13.11 42.48
CA THR A 730 -3.75 12.97 43.73
C THR A 730 -3.48 11.66 44.45
N GLN A 731 -2.82 10.70 43.78
CA GLN A 731 -2.61 9.32 44.27
C GLN A 731 -3.90 8.56 44.57
N ARG A 732 -5.01 9.02 44.00
CA ARG A 732 -6.34 8.38 44.13
C ARG A 732 -6.51 7.28 43.10
N LYS A 733 -7.16 6.18 43.55
CA LYS A 733 -7.47 5.06 42.65
C LYS A 733 -8.54 5.47 41.64
N VAL A 734 -8.43 4.95 40.44
CA VAL A 734 -9.50 5.02 39.43
C VAL A 734 -10.51 3.90 39.70
N LYS A 735 -11.80 4.13 39.48
CA LYS A 735 -12.86 3.14 39.65
C LYS A 735 -12.61 1.90 38.82
N SER A 736 -12.80 0.72 39.42
CA SER A 736 -12.59 -0.56 38.73
C SER A 736 -13.62 -0.81 37.62
N ASN A 737 -13.26 -1.55 36.57
CA ASN A 737 -14.12 -1.90 35.45
C ASN A 737 -14.75 -0.69 34.74
N LEU A 738 -14.08 0.46 34.79
CA LEU A 738 -14.43 1.70 34.11
C LEU A 738 -13.54 1.92 32.90
N ALA A 739 -14.13 2.35 31.80
CA ALA A 739 -13.41 2.89 30.65
C ALA A 739 -14.03 4.20 30.21
N MET A 740 -13.29 4.98 29.45
CA MET A 740 -13.77 6.28 28.99
C MET A 740 -13.28 6.63 27.60
N THR A 741 -14.05 7.52 26.94
CA THR A 741 -13.65 8.10 25.65
C THR A 741 -14.31 9.47 25.50
N GLY A 742 -13.51 10.44 25.06
CA GLY A 742 -13.98 11.82 24.87
C GLY A 742 -12.79 12.74 24.56
N GLU A 743 -13.04 13.75 23.77
CA GLU A 743 -12.12 14.84 23.55
C GLU A 743 -12.34 15.91 24.61
N ILE A 744 -11.29 16.61 25.03
CA ILE A 744 -11.36 17.70 25.98
C ILE A 744 -10.95 19.01 25.34
N THR A 745 -11.59 20.10 25.75
CA THR A 745 -11.16 21.46 25.41
C THR A 745 -10.39 22.11 26.56
N LEU A 746 -9.66 23.20 26.29
CA LEU A 746 -8.99 24.01 27.34
C LEU A 746 -9.92 24.55 28.42
N ARG A 747 -11.23 24.59 28.16
CA ARG A 747 -12.25 25.04 29.12
C ARG A 747 -12.88 23.90 29.94
N GLY A 748 -12.40 22.67 29.73
CA GLY A 748 -12.91 21.48 30.38
C GLY A 748 -14.15 20.85 29.76
N LYS A 749 -14.69 21.43 28.66
CA LYS A 749 -15.82 20.83 27.96
C LYS A 749 -15.43 19.51 27.33
N VAL A 750 -16.26 18.48 27.48
CA VAL A 750 -16.11 17.18 26.82
C VAL A 750 -16.83 17.20 25.47
N LEU A 751 -16.13 16.85 24.41
CA LEU A 751 -16.66 16.81 23.05
C LEU A 751 -16.93 15.38 22.58
N PRO A 752 -17.90 15.20 21.64
CA PRO A 752 -18.25 13.89 21.09
C PRO A 752 -17.12 13.33 20.21
N VAL A 753 -17.05 12.01 20.18
CA VAL A 753 -16.03 11.27 19.41
C VAL A 753 -16.64 10.20 18.53
N GLY A 754 -15.92 9.79 17.49
CA GLY A 754 -16.37 8.76 16.55
C GLY A 754 -16.06 7.32 16.99
N GLY A 755 -16.56 6.34 16.24
CA GLY A 755 -16.30 4.91 16.46
C GLY A 755 -16.93 4.36 17.74
N ILE A 756 -18.05 4.91 18.17
CA ILE A 756 -18.68 4.58 19.47
C ILE A 756 -19.10 3.11 19.50
N LYS A 757 -19.73 2.59 18.46
CA LYS A 757 -20.17 1.18 18.40
C LYS A 757 -19.01 0.23 18.67
N GLU A 758 -17.90 0.40 17.97
CA GLU A 758 -16.71 -0.42 18.06
C GLU A 758 -16.05 -0.31 19.44
N LYS A 759 -15.97 0.90 19.99
CA LYS A 759 -15.41 1.20 21.32
C LYS A 759 -16.21 0.51 22.43
N ILE A 760 -17.53 0.59 22.37
CA ILE A 760 -18.43 -0.04 23.38
C ILE A 760 -18.31 -1.57 23.35
N LEU A 761 -18.21 -2.14 22.14
CA LEU A 761 -18.05 -3.57 21.98
C LEU A 761 -16.67 -4.07 22.45
N ALA A 762 -15.62 -3.26 22.25
CA ALA A 762 -14.31 -3.53 22.82
C ALA A 762 -14.34 -3.51 24.35
N ALA A 763 -14.95 -2.51 24.95
CA ALA A 763 -15.14 -2.41 26.40
C ALA A 763 -15.86 -3.64 26.97
N LYS A 764 -16.95 -4.06 26.32
CA LYS A 764 -17.71 -5.26 26.72
C LYS A 764 -16.86 -6.52 26.65
N ARG A 765 -16.08 -6.72 25.57
CA ARG A 765 -15.18 -7.88 25.44
C ARG A 765 -14.09 -7.90 26.49
N ALA A 766 -13.57 -6.74 26.87
CA ALA A 766 -12.56 -6.60 27.93
C ALA A 766 -13.11 -6.80 29.35
N GLY A 767 -14.43 -6.95 29.50
CA GLY A 767 -15.09 -7.12 30.79
C GLY A 767 -15.37 -5.82 31.54
N ILE A 768 -15.26 -4.67 30.87
CA ILE A 768 -15.64 -3.36 31.40
C ILE A 768 -17.16 -3.34 31.63
N LYS A 769 -17.59 -2.70 32.70
CA LYS A 769 -19.01 -2.59 33.08
C LYS A 769 -19.54 -1.17 33.01
N GLU A 770 -18.67 -0.19 33.20
CA GLU A 770 -19.06 1.23 33.24
C GLU A 770 -18.24 2.00 32.16
N ILE A 771 -18.93 2.91 31.50
CA ILE A 771 -18.31 3.68 30.41
C ILE A 771 -18.70 5.15 30.54
N ILE A 772 -17.70 6.03 30.55
CA ILE A 772 -17.90 7.48 30.51
C ILE A 772 -17.74 7.97 29.07
N LEU A 773 -18.69 8.78 28.60
CA LEU A 773 -18.67 9.38 27.27
C LEU A 773 -19.44 10.71 27.25
N CYS A 774 -19.18 11.50 26.20
CA CYS A 774 -19.84 12.78 25.99
C CYS A 774 -21.38 12.60 25.87
N GLU A 775 -22.15 13.51 26.45
CA GLU A 775 -23.62 13.53 26.34
C GLU A 775 -24.09 13.51 24.88
N GLU A 776 -23.42 14.22 23.99
CA GLU A 776 -23.76 14.27 22.57
C GLU A 776 -23.58 12.90 21.86
N ASN A 777 -22.81 11.95 22.44
CA ASN A 777 -22.70 10.58 21.94
C ASN A 777 -23.87 9.67 22.36
N ARG A 778 -24.83 10.13 23.13
CA ARG A 778 -26.05 9.38 23.53
C ARG A 778 -26.77 8.84 22.28
N LYS A 779 -26.93 9.66 21.25
CA LYS A 779 -27.52 9.27 19.96
C LYS A 779 -26.84 8.05 19.33
N ASN A 780 -25.51 7.94 19.44
CA ASN A 780 -24.77 6.81 18.90
C ASN A 780 -25.00 5.52 19.71
N ILE A 781 -25.26 5.64 21.03
CA ILE A 781 -25.60 4.49 21.87
C ILE A 781 -27.01 4.00 21.57
N GLU A 782 -27.97 4.91 21.35
CA GLU A 782 -29.36 4.56 20.99
C GLU A 782 -29.45 3.81 19.65
N GLU A 783 -28.50 4.02 18.74
CA GLU A 783 -28.38 3.29 17.48
C GLU A 783 -27.86 1.84 17.62
N ILE A 784 -27.27 1.49 18.77
CA ILE A 784 -26.75 0.15 19.02
C ILE A 784 -27.87 -0.77 19.51
N GLN A 785 -27.96 -1.95 18.95
CA GLN A 785 -28.98 -2.93 19.36
C GLN A 785 -28.87 -3.25 20.85
N PRO A 786 -30.00 -3.29 21.59
CA PRO A 786 -30.03 -3.48 23.06
C PRO A 786 -29.31 -4.75 23.54
N VAL A 787 -29.26 -5.79 22.73
CA VAL A 787 -28.54 -7.05 23.05
C VAL A 787 -27.06 -6.79 23.32
N TYR A 788 -26.45 -5.85 22.61
CA TYR A 788 -25.02 -5.51 22.77
C TYR A 788 -24.75 -4.60 23.96
N LEU A 789 -25.75 -3.85 24.42
CA LEU A 789 -25.63 -2.94 25.55
C LEU A 789 -25.87 -3.63 26.90
N LYS A 790 -26.42 -4.83 26.89
CA LYS A 790 -26.77 -5.55 28.13
C LYS A 790 -25.54 -5.77 29.01
N GLY A 791 -25.66 -5.29 30.30
CA GLY A 791 -24.60 -5.40 31.31
C GLY A 791 -23.59 -4.27 31.30
N LEU A 792 -23.83 -3.21 30.51
CA LEU A 792 -23.06 -1.99 30.50
C LEU A 792 -23.86 -0.85 31.12
N THR A 793 -23.20 0.01 31.89
CA THR A 793 -23.74 1.26 32.44
C THR A 793 -23.02 2.44 31.79
N PHE A 794 -23.78 3.42 31.31
CA PHE A 794 -23.25 4.58 30.61
C PHE A 794 -23.38 5.83 31.48
N HIS A 795 -22.28 6.56 31.62
CA HIS A 795 -22.23 7.85 32.26
C HIS A 795 -22.00 8.91 31.18
N TYR A 796 -22.99 9.74 30.99
CA TYR A 796 -22.96 10.84 30.03
C TYR A 796 -22.53 12.11 30.70
N VAL A 797 -21.49 12.76 30.16
CA VAL A 797 -20.85 13.92 30.77
C VAL A 797 -20.71 15.06 29.77
N ASN A 798 -20.71 16.30 30.27
CA ASN A 798 -20.47 17.51 29.47
C ASN A 798 -19.18 18.21 29.87
N ASP A 799 -18.71 18.01 31.11
CA ASP A 799 -17.53 18.64 31.67
C ASP A 799 -16.57 17.62 32.28
N ILE A 800 -15.29 17.97 32.29
CA ILE A 800 -14.25 17.10 32.83
C ILE A 800 -14.36 16.92 34.35
N THR A 801 -14.93 17.87 35.06
CA THR A 801 -15.19 17.75 36.50
C THR A 801 -16.10 16.57 36.79
N GLU A 802 -17.18 16.38 36.02
CA GLU A 802 -18.07 15.24 36.11
C GLU A 802 -17.32 13.92 35.86
N VAL A 803 -16.39 13.92 34.88
CA VAL A 803 -15.53 12.75 34.59
C VAL A 803 -14.69 12.39 35.81
N LEU A 804 -14.01 13.37 36.42
CA LEU A 804 -13.15 13.16 37.57
C LEU A 804 -13.93 12.66 38.78
N ASP A 805 -15.13 13.22 39.05
CA ASP A 805 -16.01 12.81 40.15
C ASP A 805 -16.50 11.37 40.00
N ILE A 806 -16.78 10.93 38.78
CA ILE A 806 -17.21 9.55 38.51
C ILE A 806 -16.01 8.58 38.52
N ALA A 807 -14.87 9.02 37.98
CA ALA A 807 -13.74 8.13 37.74
C ALA A 807 -12.82 7.95 38.95
N LEU A 808 -12.60 8.99 39.76
CA LEU A 808 -11.67 8.95 40.89
C LEU A 808 -12.39 8.52 42.16
N THR A 809 -11.87 7.53 42.86
CA THR A 809 -12.37 7.13 44.16
C THR A 809 -11.73 7.96 45.28
N ASP A 810 -12.28 7.94 46.49
CA ASP A 810 -11.63 8.59 47.63
C ASP A 810 -10.47 7.77 48.20
N GLU A 811 -10.30 6.52 47.75
CA GLU A 811 -9.23 5.66 48.19
C GLU A 811 -7.90 6.04 47.50
N LYS A 812 -6.86 6.21 48.30
CA LYS A 812 -5.49 6.34 47.81
C LYS A 812 -4.88 4.97 47.58
N VAL A 813 -3.90 4.92 46.68
CA VAL A 813 -3.14 3.69 46.41
C VAL A 813 -2.24 3.31 47.59
N ASN A 814 -1.89 2.02 47.71
CA ASN A 814 -0.96 1.56 48.71
C ASN A 814 0.43 2.19 48.49
N GLY A 815 0.96 2.84 49.54
CA GLY A 815 2.23 3.57 49.45
C GLY A 815 2.09 4.93 48.75
N ALA A 816 0.93 5.58 48.83
CA ALA A 816 0.69 6.90 48.24
C ALA A 816 1.77 7.92 48.62
N ILE A 817 2.28 8.62 47.65
CA ILE A 817 3.29 9.68 47.82
C ILE A 817 2.59 10.90 48.46
N ASP A 818 3.06 11.33 49.63
CA ASP A 818 2.64 12.62 50.17
C ASP A 818 3.55 13.74 49.62
N PHE A 819 3.07 14.37 48.56
CA PHE A 819 3.83 15.42 47.88
C PHE A 819 4.12 16.62 48.80
N CYS A 820 3.22 16.96 49.72
CA CYS A 820 3.40 18.09 50.68
C CYS A 820 4.49 17.76 51.72
N ALA A 821 4.48 16.56 52.29
CA ALA A 821 5.51 16.14 53.24
C ALA A 821 6.89 15.98 52.61
N GLU A 822 6.93 15.61 51.37
CA GLU A 822 8.19 15.49 50.57
C GLU A 822 8.74 16.86 50.19
N MET A 823 7.93 17.88 50.01
CA MET A 823 8.34 19.25 49.71
C MET A 823 8.90 19.94 50.96
N ASN A 824 8.24 19.77 52.10
CA ASN A 824 8.66 20.34 53.40
C ASN A 824 10.02 19.76 53.87
N LYS A 825 10.31 18.50 53.57
CA LYS A 825 11.65 17.91 53.84
C LYS A 825 12.79 18.52 53.03
N LYS A 826 12.52 19.25 51.96
CA LYS A 826 13.51 20.02 51.17
C LYS A 826 13.79 21.39 51.76
N GLU A 827 12.81 22.05 52.36
CA GLU A 827 12.99 23.35 53.02
C GLU A 827 13.78 23.21 54.34
N GLU A 828 13.56 22.14 55.09
CA GLU A 828 14.38 21.86 56.28
C GLU A 828 15.84 21.45 56.02
N LYS A 829 16.19 21.11 54.73
CA LYS A 829 17.54 20.73 54.34
C LYS A 829 18.27 21.84 53.58
N LYS A 830 17.68 23.04 53.37
CA LYS A 830 18.32 24.26 52.92
C LYS A 830 18.61 25.19 54.09
#